data_77ebd277a28654c25f804e1e3ffe547d
#
_entry.id   77ebd277a28654c25f804e1e3ffe547d
#
_cell.length_a   1.000
_cell.length_b   1.000
_cell.length_c   1.000
_cell.angle_alpha   90.00
_cell.angle_beta   90.00
_cell.angle_gamma   90.00
#
_symmetry.space_group_name_H-M   'P 1'
#
loop_
_entity.id
_entity.type
_entity.pdbx_description
1 polymer ?
#
loop_
_entity_poly.entity_id
_entity_poly.type
_entity_poly.pdbx_seq_one_letter_code
_entity_poly.pdbx_strand_id
1 'polypeptide(L)'
;MFIKKQRMIELQNVNLRLRAGGNVKKRNWYLILGMLLLVQLIAIFYFGSKKAGFHYDEYYSYYSSNVSIGLVPTDREWKPGSEIADEFRVLPGQRFQYGTVTRMQTYDVHPPFYYLLLHTVCSLFPGRFSKWSGIGLNIVLFVLSWSVLAKLTRRIVTGALRSAAAPGGKAQTCVTAADVPERITRVMIFGVCLLYGFNPAVYSGVMLVRMYMLLALWILLVTWLHVKSLQERKRGFSFYLPLMAVVYLGFLTHYYFAVYLFFLAVAMELYLLLERAEQKSWGQKWKDCLIYATAVIGAMLLAVVSYPACLSHIFRGYRGTEAMGAFFDLGNTLGRFRFFAGLLNEYAFGSMLYGFVLLLVLMALTVWGIGRMKAGRKAVAATVQKSGQQTAEHAAAQENSNRQADAFRESFWEARRVFWIPAAAVLGYFLVVTKTALLTAEEANRYQIPIYGLILLLMMVIFVLLGQKLFVLTMRKGTAVKSAAGKISDTRDTSAPEKRSVHDKAAGYVLLAVFLVLATGQIRGLADGKVLFLYEEDTESIAFAQEHKEKPVVYFYNPNLTWMIWDDSLELMQYDEIYFASLADVSTVEDDTIRQADQVLVYVSRMEQTEEALQAVADGMGGDVKMEKIRELLYCDLYLIARK
;
A
#
# COMPACT_ATOMS: atom_id res chain seq x y z
N MET A 1 33.41 50.53 22.39
CA MET A 1 33.08 50.09 21.02
C MET A 1 33.68 48.70 20.68
N PHE A 2 34.91 48.45 21.08
CA PHE A 2 35.63 47.17 20.80
C PHE A 2 34.98 45.91 21.43
N ILE A 3 34.56 45.97 22.70
CA ILE A 3 33.93 44.83 23.42
C ILE A 3 32.58 44.42 22.80
N LYS A 4 31.80 45.35 22.30
CA LYS A 4 30.54 45.04 21.58
C LYS A 4 30.76 44.34 20.25
N LYS A 5 31.86 44.71 19.54
CA LYS A 5 32.23 44.10 18.25
C LYS A 5 32.72 42.66 18.41
N GLN A 6 33.52 42.43 19.47
CA GLN A 6 34.05 41.11 19.79
C GLN A 6 32.93 40.13 20.22
N ARG A 7 31.96 40.56 21.04
CA ARG A 7 30.80 39.78 21.43
C ARG A 7 29.88 39.44 20.23
N MET A 8 29.75 40.36 19.26
CA MET A 8 28.98 40.10 18.04
C MET A 8 29.65 39.06 17.13
N ILE A 9 30.98 39.08 17.02
CA ILE A 9 31.77 38.08 16.27
C ILE A 9 31.70 36.72 16.91
N GLU A 10 31.77 36.63 18.24
CA GLU A 10 31.59 35.37 18.99
C GLU A 10 30.17 34.80 18.81
N LEU A 11 29.14 35.62 18.89
CA LEU A 11 27.74 35.21 18.63
C LEU A 11 27.51 34.76 17.19
N GLN A 12 28.16 35.42 16.21
CA GLN A 12 28.11 34.98 14.82
C GLN A 12 28.84 33.64 14.62
N ASN A 13 30.01 33.46 15.24
CA ASN A 13 30.77 32.20 15.18
C ASN A 13 30.04 31.03 15.88
N VAL A 14 29.39 31.27 17.02
CA VAL A 14 28.53 30.29 17.69
C VAL A 14 27.31 29.93 16.83
N ASN A 15 26.66 30.92 16.20
CA ASN A 15 25.54 30.66 15.28
C ASN A 15 25.99 29.90 14.03
N LEU A 16 27.19 30.19 13.48
CA LEU A 16 27.74 29.45 12.34
C LEU A 16 28.08 28.01 12.73
N ARG A 17 28.69 27.76 13.88
CA ARG A 17 28.97 26.41 14.42
C ARG A 17 27.68 25.63 14.70
N LEU A 18 26.64 26.26 15.25
CA LEU A 18 25.35 25.64 15.50
C LEU A 18 24.63 25.30 14.18
N ARG A 19 24.71 26.17 13.16
CA ARG A 19 24.19 25.90 11.81
C ARG A 19 24.96 24.79 11.11
N ALA A 20 26.29 24.77 11.19
CA ALA A 20 27.14 23.73 10.65
C ALA A 20 26.87 22.37 11.31
N GLY A 21 26.82 22.31 12.65
CA GLY A 21 26.47 21.09 13.39
C GLY A 21 25.04 20.58 13.11
N GLY A 22 24.08 21.49 12.92
CA GLY A 22 22.72 21.16 12.51
C GLY A 22 22.65 20.57 11.10
N ASN A 23 23.45 21.10 10.18
CA ASN A 23 23.52 20.59 8.80
C ASN A 23 24.18 19.21 8.71
N VAL A 24 25.25 18.96 9.47
CA VAL A 24 25.90 17.64 9.55
C VAL A 24 24.93 16.59 10.10
N LYS A 25 24.21 16.89 11.21
CA LYS A 25 23.21 15.97 11.77
C LYS A 25 22.05 15.68 10.81
N LYS A 26 21.64 16.64 9.98
CA LYS A 26 20.62 16.43 8.95
C LYS A 26 21.16 15.56 7.81
N ARG A 27 22.38 15.82 7.34
CA ARG A 27 23.02 15.04 6.27
C ARG A 27 23.16 13.56 6.67
N ASN A 28 23.65 13.29 7.88
CA ASN A 28 23.78 11.92 8.37
C ASN A 28 22.43 11.20 8.48
N TRP A 29 21.37 11.92 8.83
CA TRP A 29 20.02 11.36 8.88
C TRP A 29 19.52 10.91 7.50
N TYR A 30 19.69 11.74 6.47
CA TYR A 30 19.28 11.36 5.09
C TYR A 30 20.16 10.23 4.54
N LEU A 31 21.42 10.15 4.92
CA LEU A 31 22.28 9.01 4.57
C LEU A 31 21.76 7.71 5.17
N ILE A 32 21.35 7.69 6.44
CA ILE A 32 20.76 6.51 7.09
C ILE A 32 19.49 6.06 6.35
N LEU A 33 18.60 6.97 6.01
CA LEU A 33 17.39 6.65 5.24
C LEU A 33 17.71 6.17 3.82
N GLY A 34 18.70 6.77 3.17
CA GLY A 34 19.19 6.35 1.85
C GLY A 34 19.79 4.95 1.88
N MET A 35 20.60 4.63 2.89
CA MET A 35 21.15 3.27 3.09
C MET A 35 20.03 2.24 3.35
N LEU A 36 19.04 2.58 4.17
CA LEU A 36 17.88 1.70 4.40
C LEU A 36 17.16 1.41 3.08
N LEU A 37 16.85 2.45 2.30
CA LEU A 37 16.19 2.28 1.00
C LEU A 37 17.04 1.45 0.04
N LEU A 38 18.36 1.69 0.00
CA LEU A 38 19.28 0.93 -0.86
C LEU A 38 19.25 -0.58 -0.54
N VAL A 39 19.32 -0.95 0.75
CA VAL A 39 19.26 -2.36 1.17
C VAL A 39 17.90 -2.98 0.77
N GLN A 40 16.80 -2.25 0.92
CA GLN A 40 15.48 -2.69 0.51
C GLN A 40 15.38 -2.88 -1.01
N LEU A 41 15.96 -1.97 -1.79
CA LEU A 41 16.02 -2.10 -3.25
C LEU A 41 16.86 -3.31 -3.69
N ILE A 42 18.01 -3.55 -3.04
CA ILE A 42 18.82 -4.75 -3.31
C ILE A 42 17.99 -6.02 -3.07
N ALA A 43 17.22 -6.08 -1.98
CA ALA A 43 16.34 -7.23 -1.72
C ALA A 43 15.20 -7.34 -2.75
N ILE A 44 14.61 -6.22 -3.20
CA ILE A 44 13.61 -6.21 -4.27
C ILE A 44 14.21 -6.74 -5.58
N PHE A 45 15.42 -6.31 -5.96
CA PHE A 45 16.12 -6.83 -7.13
C PHE A 45 16.42 -8.33 -7.03
N TYR A 46 16.78 -8.81 -5.84
CA TYR A 46 16.97 -10.25 -5.59
C TYR A 46 15.69 -11.04 -5.89
N PHE A 47 14.53 -10.63 -5.35
CA PHE A 47 13.25 -11.30 -5.64
C PHE A 47 12.84 -11.12 -7.10
N GLY A 48 13.07 -9.96 -7.70
CA GLY A 48 12.85 -9.74 -9.13
C GLY A 48 13.69 -10.67 -10.02
N SER A 49 14.92 -11.01 -9.61
CA SER A 49 15.74 -12.01 -10.34
C SER A 49 15.17 -13.42 -10.23
N LYS A 50 14.58 -13.78 -9.09
CA LYS A 50 13.95 -15.07 -8.86
C LYS A 50 12.62 -15.25 -9.60
N LYS A 51 11.91 -14.17 -9.91
CA LYS A 51 10.66 -14.27 -10.67
C LYS A 51 10.94 -14.90 -12.04
N ALA A 52 10.40 -16.09 -12.29
CA ALA A 52 10.54 -16.81 -13.55
C ALA A 52 9.32 -16.61 -14.47
N GLY A 53 8.12 -16.70 -13.92
CA GLY A 53 6.87 -16.63 -14.64
C GLY A 53 6.02 -15.40 -14.34
N PHE A 54 4.79 -15.43 -14.82
CA PHE A 54 3.81 -14.36 -14.67
C PHE A 54 2.47 -14.88 -14.15
N HIS A 55 1.84 -14.12 -13.29
CA HIS A 55 0.43 -14.30 -13.00
C HIS A 55 -0.40 -14.02 -14.25
N TYR A 56 -1.49 -14.75 -14.42
CA TYR A 56 -2.40 -14.58 -15.55
C TYR A 56 -2.81 -13.11 -15.80
N ASP A 57 -3.13 -12.38 -14.74
CA ASP A 57 -3.41 -10.94 -14.80
C ASP A 57 -2.25 -10.09 -15.35
N GLU A 58 -0.99 -10.55 -15.27
CA GLU A 58 0.17 -9.82 -15.78
C GLU A 58 0.29 -9.95 -17.30
N TYR A 59 -0.06 -11.12 -17.86
CA TYR A 59 -0.20 -11.28 -19.31
C TYR A 59 -1.24 -10.30 -19.85
N TYR A 60 -2.41 -10.17 -19.20
CA TYR A 60 -3.38 -9.14 -19.54
C TYR A 60 -2.81 -7.72 -19.45
N SER A 61 -1.95 -7.45 -18.46
CA SER A 61 -1.34 -6.12 -18.35
C SER A 61 -0.46 -5.79 -19.53
N TYR A 62 0.40 -6.73 -19.95
CA TYR A 62 1.26 -6.54 -21.12
C TYR A 62 0.46 -6.50 -22.42
N TYR A 63 -0.45 -7.43 -22.62
CA TYR A 63 -1.33 -7.48 -23.78
C TYR A 63 -2.09 -6.16 -23.96
N SER A 64 -2.83 -5.73 -22.94
CA SER A 64 -3.63 -4.51 -23.00
C SER A 64 -2.78 -3.23 -23.11
N SER A 65 -1.55 -3.25 -22.59
CA SER A 65 -0.63 -2.11 -22.70
C SER A 65 0.08 -2.03 -24.04
N ASN A 66 0.31 -3.15 -24.72
CA ASN A 66 1.22 -3.20 -25.87
C ASN A 66 0.51 -3.31 -27.23
N VAL A 67 -0.82 -3.20 -27.22
CA VAL A 67 -1.62 -2.94 -28.43
C VAL A 67 -1.61 -4.12 -29.41
N SER A 68 -1.40 -5.33 -28.93
CA SER A 68 -1.50 -6.49 -29.77
C SER A 68 -2.94 -6.69 -30.32
N ILE A 69 -3.02 -7.26 -31.50
CA ILE A 69 -4.31 -7.68 -32.10
C ILE A 69 -4.84 -8.96 -31.42
N GLY A 70 -4.01 -9.61 -30.65
CA GLY A 70 -4.24 -10.90 -30.04
C GLY A 70 -3.58 -12.03 -30.82
N LEU A 71 -3.09 -13.04 -30.11
CA LEU A 71 -2.69 -14.28 -30.73
C LEU A 71 -3.93 -14.93 -31.35
N VAL A 72 -4.05 -14.82 -32.64
CA VAL A 72 -5.00 -15.62 -33.41
C VAL A 72 -4.19 -16.76 -34.00
N PRO A 73 -4.11 -17.92 -33.32
CA PRO A 73 -3.45 -19.06 -33.90
C PRO A 73 -4.19 -19.41 -35.20
N THR A 74 -3.47 -19.47 -36.30
CA THR A 74 -4.03 -19.93 -37.57
C THR A 74 -4.01 -21.45 -37.54
N ASP A 75 -5.19 -22.05 -37.77
CA ASP A 75 -5.32 -23.49 -37.77
C ASP A 75 -4.45 -24.12 -38.88
N ARG A 76 -3.70 -25.16 -38.52
CA ARG A 76 -2.80 -25.93 -39.39
C ARG A 76 -1.68 -25.11 -40.04
N GLU A 77 -1.12 -24.18 -39.29
CA GLU A 77 0.03 -23.39 -39.74
C GLU A 77 1.17 -23.44 -38.72
N TRP A 78 2.40 -23.45 -39.26
CA TRP A 78 3.62 -23.24 -38.46
C TRP A 78 3.81 -21.77 -38.14
N LYS A 79 4.16 -21.49 -36.91
CA LYS A 79 4.55 -20.15 -36.47
C LYS A 79 5.82 -20.22 -35.64
N PRO A 80 6.79 -19.29 -35.84
CA PRO A 80 7.92 -19.18 -34.96
C PRO A 80 7.49 -18.93 -33.53
N GLY A 81 8.06 -19.64 -32.55
CA GLY A 81 7.77 -19.39 -31.14
C GLY A 81 8.01 -17.95 -30.72
N SER A 82 8.98 -17.27 -31.35
CA SER A 82 9.26 -15.86 -31.11
C SER A 82 8.10 -14.90 -31.44
N GLU A 83 7.15 -15.31 -32.30
CA GLU A 83 5.95 -14.50 -32.63
C GLU A 83 4.97 -14.43 -31.45
N ILE A 84 4.97 -15.42 -30.56
CA ILE A 84 4.15 -15.41 -29.34
C ILE A 84 4.48 -14.18 -28.48
N ALA A 85 5.75 -13.77 -28.46
CA ALA A 85 6.17 -12.56 -27.76
C ALA A 85 5.52 -11.28 -28.31
N ASP A 86 5.07 -11.26 -29.58
CA ASP A 86 4.45 -10.11 -30.21
C ASP A 86 3.11 -9.74 -29.54
N GLU A 87 2.47 -10.69 -28.86
CA GLU A 87 1.32 -10.45 -28.02
C GLU A 87 1.59 -9.44 -26.90
N PHE A 88 2.81 -9.48 -26.34
CA PHE A 88 3.15 -8.84 -25.09
C PHE A 88 4.19 -7.72 -25.23
N ARG A 89 4.76 -7.50 -26.42
CA ARG A 89 5.77 -6.47 -26.68
C ARG A 89 5.25 -5.36 -27.59
N VAL A 90 5.77 -4.16 -27.38
CA VAL A 90 5.52 -3.04 -28.30
C VAL A 90 6.38 -3.22 -29.53
N LEU A 91 5.77 -3.33 -30.70
CA LEU A 91 6.47 -3.35 -31.97
C LEU A 91 6.92 -1.92 -32.36
N PRO A 92 7.98 -1.75 -33.19
CA PRO A 92 8.52 -0.43 -33.52
C PRO A 92 7.50 0.59 -34.02
N GLY A 93 6.53 0.17 -34.82
CA GLY A 93 5.43 1.01 -35.34
C GLY A 93 4.31 1.32 -34.35
N GLN A 94 4.31 0.70 -33.17
CA GLN A 94 3.24 0.81 -32.17
C GLN A 94 3.63 1.66 -30.95
N ARG A 95 4.80 2.29 -30.97
CA ARG A 95 5.30 3.09 -29.84
C ARG A 95 4.39 4.28 -29.54
N PHE A 96 4.13 4.49 -28.24
CA PHE A 96 3.35 5.61 -27.70
C PHE A 96 1.93 5.75 -28.26
N GLN A 97 1.29 4.65 -28.63
CA GLN A 97 -0.09 4.63 -29.14
C GLN A 97 -1.12 4.64 -28.01
N TYR A 98 -1.12 5.68 -27.19
CA TYR A 98 -1.98 5.79 -26.00
C TYR A 98 -3.49 5.68 -26.30
N GLY A 99 -3.93 6.15 -27.47
CA GLY A 99 -5.32 6.06 -27.89
C GLY A 99 -5.78 4.60 -28.06
N THR A 100 -4.92 3.74 -28.62
CA THR A 100 -5.20 2.32 -28.79
C THR A 100 -5.20 1.59 -27.45
N VAL A 101 -4.22 1.87 -26.57
CA VAL A 101 -4.22 1.34 -25.19
C VAL A 101 -5.51 1.69 -24.45
N THR A 102 -5.94 2.96 -24.54
CA THR A 102 -7.20 3.40 -23.93
C THR A 102 -8.40 2.66 -24.49
N ARG A 103 -8.43 2.41 -25.81
CA ARG A 103 -9.49 1.62 -26.46
C ARG A 103 -9.47 0.17 -25.99
N MET A 104 -8.31 -0.48 -25.93
CA MET A 104 -8.20 -1.87 -25.45
C MET A 104 -8.76 -2.01 -24.04
N GLN A 105 -8.50 -1.04 -23.16
CA GLN A 105 -9.02 -1.05 -21.80
C GLN A 105 -10.55 -0.93 -21.74
N THR A 106 -11.25 -0.45 -22.77
CA THR A 106 -12.72 -0.42 -22.76
C THR A 106 -13.33 -1.83 -22.81
N TYR A 107 -12.58 -2.82 -23.23
CA TYR A 107 -12.96 -4.24 -23.24
C TYR A 107 -12.53 -5.02 -21.99
N ASP A 108 -11.66 -4.43 -21.15
CA ASP A 108 -11.27 -4.96 -19.84
C ASP A 108 -12.22 -4.40 -18.75
N VAL A 109 -11.91 -4.66 -17.49
CA VAL A 109 -12.66 -4.19 -16.31
C VAL A 109 -11.91 -3.14 -15.49
N HIS A 110 -10.73 -2.70 -15.95
CA HIS A 110 -9.87 -1.78 -15.25
C HIS A 110 -9.69 -0.44 -15.98
N PRO A 111 -9.47 0.67 -15.24
CA PRO A 111 -9.16 1.97 -15.85
C PRO A 111 -7.78 2.00 -16.51
N PRO A 112 -7.52 2.92 -17.49
CA PRO A 112 -6.39 2.83 -18.40
C PRO A 112 -5.05 3.34 -17.85
N PHE A 113 -5.00 4.11 -16.75
CA PHE A 113 -3.81 4.93 -16.46
C PHE A 113 -2.54 4.10 -16.15
N TYR A 114 -2.65 2.97 -15.45
CA TYR A 114 -1.50 2.09 -15.22
C TYR A 114 -0.96 1.51 -16.52
N TYR A 115 -1.84 1.11 -17.42
CA TYR A 115 -1.49 0.53 -18.72
C TYR A 115 -0.82 1.54 -19.64
N LEU A 116 -1.23 2.83 -19.58
CA LEU A 116 -0.54 3.91 -20.29
C LEU A 116 0.90 4.10 -19.79
N LEU A 117 1.13 3.97 -18.47
CA LEU A 117 2.48 4.04 -17.90
C LEU A 117 3.31 2.83 -18.32
N LEU A 118 2.75 1.63 -18.27
CA LEU A 118 3.43 0.39 -18.70
C LEU A 118 3.77 0.46 -20.18
N HIS A 119 2.82 0.89 -21.03
CA HIS A 119 3.05 1.14 -22.46
C HIS A 119 4.19 2.13 -22.69
N THR A 120 4.26 3.19 -21.88
CA THR A 120 5.37 4.17 -21.98
C THR A 120 6.72 3.49 -21.75
N VAL A 121 6.83 2.66 -20.69
CA VAL A 121 8.07 1.93 -20.40
C VAL A 121 8.41 0.95 -21.52
N CYS A 122 7.44 0.14 -21.98
CA CYS A 122 7.64 -0.81 -23.08
C CYS A 122 8.00 -0.09 -24.41
N SER A 123 7.42 1.08 -24.66
CA SER A 123 7.74 1.90 -25.86
C SER A 123 9.16 2.46 -25.88
N LEU A 124 9.82 2.58 -24.70
CA LEU A 124 11.24 2.94 -24.63
C LEU A 124 12.16 1.79 -25.08
N PHE A 125 11.66 0.54 -24.99
CA PHE A 125 12.40 -0.68 -25.34
C PHE A 125 11.59 -1.57 -26.31
N PRO A 126 11.27 -1.08 -27.52
CA PRO A 126 10.43 -1.81 -28.47
C PRO A 126 11.05 -3.16 -28.86
N GLY A 127 10.21 -4.12 -29.20
CA GLY A 127 10.62 -5.47 -29.57
C GLY A 127 11.05 -6.35 -28.39
N ARG A 128 10.91 -5.88 -27.13
CA ARG A 128 11.28 -6.65 -25.93
C ARG A 128 10.05 -6.95 -25.07
N PHE A 129 9.80 -8.20 -24.79
CA PHE A 129 8.96 -8.65 -23.70
C PHE A 129 9.86 -8.97 -22.50
N SER A 130 9.63 -8.32 -21.37
CA SER A 130 10.48 -8.49 -20.19
C SER A 130 9.72 -8.16 -18.91
N LYS A 131 9.83 -9.05 -17.90
CA LYS A 131 9.34 -8.80 -16.55
C LYS A 131 9.87 -7.49 -15.94
N TRP A 132 11.09 -7.09 -16.32
CA TRP A 132 11.74 -5.90 -15.80
C TRP A 132 11.09 -4.58 -16.24
N SER A 133 10.34 -4.57 -17.34
CA SER A 133 9.57 -3.39 -17.75
C SER A 133 8.50 -3.05 -16.70
N GLY A 134 7.72 -4.03 -16.27
CA GLY A 134 6.69 -3.86 -15.24
C GLY A 134 7.26 -3.75 -13.83
N ILE A 135 8.22 -4.62 -13.45
CA ILE A 135 8.89 -4.56 -12.14
C ILE A 135 9.61 -3.21 -11.98
N GLY A 136 10.31 -2.73 -13.00
CA GLY A 136 10.99 -1.43 -12.97
C GLY A 136 10.04 -0.27 -12.73
N LEU A 137 8.87 -0.27 -13.38
CA LEU A 137 7.80 0.70 -13.10
C LEU A 137 7.37 0.61 -11.64
N ASN A 138 7.08 -0.60 -11.14
CA ASN A 138 6.64 -0.81 -9.76
C ASN A 138 7.72 -0.43 -8.73
N ILE A 139 9.02 -0.61 -9.03
CA ILE A 139 10.13 -0.12 -8.18
C ILE A 139 10.09 1.40 -8.06
N VAL A 140 9.89 2.12 -9.17
CA VAL A 140 9.74 3.59 -9.13
C VAL A 140 8.55 3.98 -8.25
N LEU A 141 7.40 3.31 -8.41
CA LEU A 141 6.20 3.54 -7.61
C LEU A 141 6.43 3.22 -6.12
N PHE A 142 7.19 2.17 -5.82
CA PHE A 142 7.62 1.84 -4.45
C PHE A 142 8.46 2.96 -3.83
N VAL A 143 9.48 3.45 -4.52
CA VAL A 143 10.36 4.53 -4.03
C VAL A 143 9.57 5.82 -3.78
N LEU A 144 8.64 6.17 -4.67
CA LEU A 144 7.76 7.32 -4.50
C LEU A 144 6.82 7.13 -3.29
N SER A 145 6.19 5.97 -3.17
CA SER A 145 5.31 5.61 -2.03
C SER A 145 6.06 5.65 -0.71
N TRP A 146 7.25 5.06 -0.65
CA TRP A 146 8.15 5.09 0.50
C TRP A 146 8.49 6.53 0.92
N SER A 147 8.80 7.38 -0.06
CA SER A 147 9.16 8.79 0.16
C SER A 147 7.97 9.62 0.67
N VAL A 148 6.77 9.39 0.13
CA VAL A 148 5.54 10.04 0.59
C VAL A 148 5.18 9.55 1.98
N LEU A 149 5.29 8.25 2.26
CA LEU A 149 5.03 7.66 3.57
C LEU A 149 5.97 8.23 4.65
N ALA A 150 7.26 8.41 4.35
CA ALA A 150 8.22 9.07 5.26
C ALA A 150 7.78 10.50 5.61
N LYS A 151 7.37 11.29 4.61
CA LYS A 151 6.87 12.66 4.81
C LYS A 151 5.54 12.68 5.59
N LEU A 152 4.65 11.74 5.28
CA LEU A 152 3.36 11.60 5.94
C LEU A 152 3.54 11.20 7.42
N THR A 153 4.43 10.25 7.70
CA THR A 153 4.79 9.83 9.06
C THR A 153 5.24 11.03 9.90
N ARG A 154 6.14 11.86 9.37
CA ARG A 154 6.57 13.07 10.07
C ARG A 154 5.39 13.97 10.41
N ARG A 155 4.48 14.23 9.46
CA ARG A 155 3.33 15.11 9.67
C ARG A 155 2.34 14.54 10.69
N ILE A 156 1.95 13.29 10.56
CA ILE A 156 0.98 12.66 11.47
C ILE A 156 1.56 12.59 12.88
N VAL A 157 2.81 12.14 13.03
CA VAL A 157 3.46 12.04 14.35
C VAL A 157 3.56 13.40 15.02
N THR A 158 4.09 14.41 14.32
CA THR A 158 4.21 15.76 14.91
C THR A 158 2.85 16.37 15.22
N GLY A 159 1.83 16.15 14.39
CA GLY A 159 0.47 16.63 14.64
C GLY A 159 -0.20 15.93 15.84
N ALA A 160 -0.12 14.60 15.89
CA ALA A 160 -0.73 13.81 16.96
C ALA A 160 -0.07 14.03 18.34
N LEU A 161 1.27 14.23 18.38
CA LEU A 161 2.03 14.41 19.62
C LEU A 161 1.95 15.82 20.20
N ARG A 162 1.79 16.85 19.37
CA ARG A 162 1.62 18.25 19.85
C ARG A 162 0.45 18.39 20.82
N SER A 163 -0.64 17.67 20.60
CA SER A 163 -1.83 17.71 21.44
C SER A 163 -1.68 17.04 22.80
N ALA A 164 -0.76 16.08 22.91
CA ALA A 164 -0.55 15.36 24.18
C ALA A 164 0.24 16.21 25.21
N ALA A 165 0.93 17.26 24.78
CA ALA A 165 1.81 18.08 25.60
C ALA A 165 1.13 19.25 26.35
N ALA A 166 -0.18 19.53 26.12
CA ALA A 166 -0.88 20.68 26.71
C ALA A 166 -1.98 20.30 27.70
N PRO A 167 -1.68 19.89 28.95
CA PRO A 167 -2.66 19.88 30.03
C PRO A 167 -2.43 21.07 30.99
N GLY A 168 -3.31 22.08 30.92
CA GLY A 168 -3.58 22.94 32.05
C GLY A 168 -2.66 24.14 32.31
N GLY A 169 -2.05 24.75 31.32
CA GLY A 169 -1.35 26.02 31.46
C GLY A 169 -1.92 27.06 30.51
N LYS A 170 -2.15 28.28 31.02
CA LYS A 170 -2.72 29.46 30.37
C LYS A 170 -2.55 29.45 28.82
N ALA A 171 -3.63 29.66 28.12
CA ALA A 171 -3.85 29.55 26.67
C ALA A 171 -2.95 30.43 25.77
N GLN A 172 -1.73 30.71 26.13
CA GLN A 172 -0.88 31.69 25.45
C GLN A 172 0.56 31.22 25.09
N THR A 173 0.88 29.96 25.27
CA THR A 173 2.12 29.43 24.69
C THR A 173 1.72 28.48 23.56
N CYS A 174 1.75 28.97 22.32
CA CYS A 174 1.83 28.13 21.12
C CYS A 174 2.91 27.08 21.37
N VAL A 175 2.51 25.80 21.55
CA VAL A 175 3.46 24.68 21.55
C VAL A 175 4.13 24.68 20.18
N THR A 176 5.35 25.16 20.12
CA THR A 176 6.10 25.27 18.87
C THR A 176 6.50 23.88 18.37
N ALA A 177 6.85 23.77 17.10
CA ALA A 177 7.34 22.52 16.52
C ALA A 177 8.55 21.93 17.28
N ALA A 178 9.20 22.73 18.14
CA ALA A 178 10.35 22.34 18.96
C ALA A 178 9.99 21.46 20.17
N ASP A 179 8.69 21.34 20.54
CA ASP A 179 8.27 20.62 21.75
C ASP A 179 7.98 19.14 21.54
N VAL A 180 7.92 18.69 20.27
CA VAL A 180 7.86 17.25 19.95
C VAL A 180 9.29 16.70 19.90
N PRO A 181 9.63 15.65 20.67
CA PRO A 181 10.98 15.08 20.64
C PRO A 181 11.35 14.64 19.21
N GLU A 182 12.25 15.37 18.58
CA GLU A 182 12.73 15.09 17.21
C GLU A 182 13.23 13.65 17.09
N ARG A 183 13.75 13.08 18.18
CA ARG A 183 14.20 11.70 18.27
C ARG A 183 13.05 10.71 18.02
N ILE A 184 11.89 10.88 18.69
CA ILE A 184 10.73 10.01 18.50
C ILE A 184 10.23 10.11 17.05
N THR A 185 10.17 11.32 16.50
CA THR A 185 9.80 11.55 15.11
C THR A 185 10.73 10.83 14.14
N ARG A 186 12.05 10.88 14.36
CA ARG A 186 13.03 10.17 13.51
C ARG A 186 12.92 8.66 13.66
N VAL A 187 12.80 8.14 14.87
CA VAL A 187 12.60 6.69 15.07
C VAL A 187 11.31 6.21 14.41
N MET A 188 10.23 6.99 14.47
CA MET A 188 8.97 6.68 13.78
C MET A 188 9.15 6.66 12.25
N ILE A 189 9.81 7.66 11.67
CA ILE A 189 10.07 7.68 10.21
C ILE A 189 10.91 6.46 9.81
N PHE A 190 12.02 6.21 10.52
CA PHE A 190 12.88 5.08 10.24
C PHE A 190 12.13 3.75 10.36
N GLY A 191 11.39 3.55 11.46
CA GLY A 191 10.69 2.31 11.74
C GLY A 191 9.54 2.04 10.77
N VAL A 192 8.72 3.06 10.43
CA VAL A 192 7.65 2.90 9.44
C VAL A 192 8.22 2.58 8.05
N CYS A 193 9.31 3.26 7.66
CA CYS A 193 10.00 2.98 6.40
C CYS A 193 10.69 1.60 6.41
N LEU A 194 11.21 1.16 7.56
CA LEU A 194 11.76 -0.19 7.75
C LEU A 194 10.67 -1.24 7.53
N LEU A 195 9.54 -1.10 8.23
CA LEU A 195 8.44 -2.05 8.13
C LEU A 195 7.78 -2.05 6.74
N TYR A 196 7.59 -0.89 6.12
CA TYR A 196 7.02 -0.82 4.78
C TYR A 196 7.95 -1.45 3.73
N GLY A 197 9.25 -1.19 3.84
CA GLY A 197 10.22 -1.61 2.85
C GLY A 197 10.75 -3.04 3.02
N PHE A 198 10.44 -3.76 4.11
CA PHE A 198 10.67 -5.20 4.27
C PHE A 198 9.35 -5.98 4.40
N ASN A 199 8.26 -5.38 3.98
CA ASN A 199 6.94 -6.01 4.03
C ASN A 199 6.79 -7.03 2.89
N PRO A 200 6.57 -8.33 3.17
CA PRO A 200 6.36 -9.35 2.13
C PRO A 200 5.23 -9.02 1.16
N ALA A 201 4.13 -8.44 1.65
CA ALA A 201 3.03 -8.02 0.78
C ALA A 201 3.45 -6.89 -0.18
N VAL A 202 4.26 -5.93 0.27
CA VAL A 202 4.75 -4.84 -0.59
C VAL A 202 5.69 -5.39 -1.66
N TYR A 203 6.56 -6.37 -1.30
CA TYR A 203 7.38 -7.08 -2.29
C TYR A 203 6.52 -7.81 -3.31
N SER A 204 5.51 -8.57 -2.86
CA SER A 204 4.54 -9.20 -3.75
C SER A 204 3.87 -8.20 -4.69
N GLY A 205 3.49 -7.02 -4.16
CA GLY A 205 2.93 -5.95 -4.97
C GLY A 205 3.91 -5.34 -5.98
N VAL A 206 5.22 -5.33 -5.69
CA VAL A 206 6.25 -4.91 -6.66
C VAL A 206 6.47 -5.97 -7.73
N MET A 207 6.44 -7.27 -7.35
CA MET A 207 6.60 -8.37 -8.29
C MET A 207 5.39 -8.52 -9.24
N LEU A 208 4.20 -8.17 -8.79
CA LEU A 208 2.98 -8.23 -9.60
C LEU A 208 2.88 -7.01 -10.55
N VAL A 209 2.97 -7.24 -11.85
CA VAL A 209 2.86 -6.18 -12.88
C VAL A 209 1.40 -5.77 -13.06
N ARG A 210 0.84 -5.13 -12.03
CA ARG A 210 -0.55 -4.64 -11.95
C ARG A 210 -0.59 -3.30 -11.21
N MET A 211 -1.70 -2.62 -11.25
CA MET A 211 -1.90 -1.25 -10.79
C MET A 211 -1.83 -1.02 -9.26
N TYR A 212 -1.65 -2.06 -8.44
CA TYR A 212 -1.79 -1.94 -6.98
C TYR A 212 -0.72 -1.05 -6.32
N MET A 213 0.52 -1.05 -6.84
CA MET A 213 1.58 -0.15 -6.35
C MET A 213 1.29 1.31 -6.72
N LEU A 214 0.69 1.55 -7.88
CA LEU A 214 0.26 2.90 -8.28
C LEU A 214 -0.94 3.37 -7.43
N LEU A 215 -1.89 2.48 -7.15
CA LEU A 215 -2.99 2.75 -6.23
C LEU A 215 -2.49 3.13 -4.82
N ALA A 216 -1.49 2.40 -4.31
CA ALA A 216 -0.85 2.72 -3.03
C ALA A 216 -0.26 4.14 -3.02
N LEU A 217 0.42 4.53 -4.10
CA LEU A 217 0.96 5.89 -4.24
C LEU A 217 -0.14 6.95 -4.20
N TRP A 218 -1.25 6.74 -4.93
CA TRP A 218 -2.36 7.71 -4.95
C TRP A 218 -3.05 7.83 -3.59
N ILE A 219 -3.26 6.73 -2.88
CA ILE A 219 -3.79 6.71 -1.52
C ILE A 219 -2.88 7.49 -0.56
N LEU A 220 -1.57 7.28 -0.64
CA LEU A 220 -0.61 8.02 0.18
C LEU A 220 -0.56 9.51 -0.16
N LEU A 221 -0.62 9.87 -1.44
CA LEU A 221 -0.60 11.27 -1.90
C LEU A 221 -1.86 12.02 -1.50
N VAL A 222 -3.05 11.44 -1.72
CA VAL A 222 -4.31 12.08 -1.30
C VAL A 222 -4.36 12.27 0.20
N THR A 223 -3.90 11.29 0.98
CA THR A 223 -3.80 11.39 2.43
C THR A 223 -2.82 12.49 2.84
N TRP A 224 -1.65 12.55 2.20
CA TRP A 224 -0.64 13.58 2.49
C TRP A 224 -1.16 14.99 2.21
N LEU A 225 -1.90 15.21 1.12
CA LEU A 225 -2.53 16.49 0.79
C LEU A 225 -3.51 16.91 1.89
N HIS A 226 -4.38 16.00 2.34
CA HIS A 226 -5.35 16.27 3.41
C HIS A 226 -4.65 16.57 4.73
N VAL A 227 -3.71 15.74 5.17
CA VAL A 227 -2.95 15.96 6.41
C VAL A 227 -2.18 17.28 6.36
N LYS A 228 -1.59 17.62 5.20
CA LYS A 228 -0.94 18.92 4.99
C LYS A 228 -1.92 20.09 5.17
N SER A 229 -3.06 20.03 4.50
CA SER A 229 -4.12 21.06 4.59
C SER A 229 -4.65 21.22 6.01
N LEU A 230 -4.87 20.10 6.74
CA LEU A 230 -5.32 20.12 8.13
C LEU A 230 -4.30 20.81 9.06
N GLN A 231 -3.02 20.62 8.84
CA GLN A 231 -1.96 21.22 9.66
C GLN A 231 -1.73 22.70 9.34
N GLU A 232 -1.67 23.03 8.06
CA GLU A 232 -1.37 24.39 7.59
C GLU A 232 -2.60 25.30 7.62
N ARG A 233 -3.81 24.73 7.77
CA ARG A 233 -5.10 25.42 7.70
C ARG A 233 -5.27 26.28 6.42
N LYS A 234 -4.54 25.92 5.35
CA LYS A 234 -4.57 26.59 4.05
C LYS A 234 -5.27 25.69 3.04
N ARG A 235 -6.36 26.19 2.47
CA ARG A 235 -7.19 25.52 1.47
C ARG A 235 -7.42 26.48 0.31
N GLY A 236 -6.43 26.66 -0.53
CA GLY A 236 -6.46 27.47 -1.74
C GLY A 236 -6.06 26.65 -2.96
N PHE A 237 -5.74 27.32 -4.05
CA PHE A 237 -5.33 26.71 -5.31
C PHE A 237 -4.21 25.68 -5.14
N SER A 238 -3.23 25.91 -4.27
CA SER A 238 -2.13 25.00 -3.97
C SER A 238 -2.55 23.69 -3.27
N PHE A 239 -3.78 23.60 -2.77
CA PHE A 239 -4.38 22.39 -2.25
C PHE A 239 -5.32 21.75 -3.27
N TYR A 240 -6.25 22.53 -3.85
CA TYR A 240 -7.30 21.99 -4.70
C TYR A 240 -6.80 21.47 -6.04
N LEU A 241 -5.86 22.15 -6.71
CA LEU A 241 -5.34 21.69 -7.99
C LEU A 241 -4.61 20.33 -7.88
N PRO A 242 -3.66 20.13 -6.95
CA PRO A 242 -3.07 18.81 -6.75
C PRO A 242 -4.08 17.77 -6.28
N LEU A 243 -5.09 18.15 -5.48
CA LEU A 243 -6.15 17.24 -5.05
C LEU A 243 -6.94 16.73 -6.26
N MET A 244 -7.39 17.63 -7.14
CA MET A 244 -8.13 17.27 -8.34
C MET A 244 -7.31 16.36 -9.26
N ALA A 245 -6.02 16.64 -9.44
CA ALA A 245 -5.12 15.80 -10.23
C ALA A 245 -4.98 14.38 -9.64
N VAL A 246 -4.77 14.27 -8.32
CA VAL A 246 -4.67 12.98 -7.64
C VAL A 246 -5.99 12.21 -7.67
N VAL A 247 -7.14 12.89 -7.52
CA VAL A 247 -8.47 12.27 -7.61
C VAL A 247 -8.72 11.75 -9.02
N TYR A 248 -8.45 12.55 -10.03
CA TYR A 248 -8.60 12.18 -11.45
C TYR A 248 -7.74 10.97 -11.80
N LEU A 249 -6.43 11.01 -11.55
CA LEU A 249 -5.49 9.94 -11.89
C LEU A 249 -5.70 8.69 -11.02
N GLY A 250 -6.02 8.87 -9.75
CA GLY A 250 -6.29 7.77 -8.84
C GLY A 250 -7.52 6.96 -9.26
N PHE A 251 -8.60 7.62 -9.68
CA PHE A 251 -9.79 6.95 -10.20
C PHE A 251 -9.50 6.24 -11.53
N LEU A 252 -8.74 6.88 -12.43
CA LEU A 252 -8.31 6.27 -13.69
C LEU A 252 -7.24 5.17 -13.51
N THR A 253 -6.79 4.91 -12.28
CA THR A 253 -5.88 3.80 -11.96
C THR A 253 -6.63 2.56 -11.48
N HIS A 254 -7.57 2.72 -10.53
CA HIS A 254 -8.33 1.60 -9.97
C HIS A 254 -9.59 2.10 -9.24
N TYR A 255 -10.72 1.46 -9.45
CA TYR A 255 -12.01 1.89 -8.85
C TYR A 255 -12.03 1.82 -7.32
N TYR A 256 -11.22 0.97 -6.68
CA TYR A 256 -11.07 0.98 -5.21
C TYR A 256 -10.46 2.27 -4.66
N PHE A 257 -9.81 3.10 -5.50
CA PHE A 257 -9.44 4.44 -5.09
C PHE A 257 -10.65 5.28 -4.66
N ALA A 258 -11.79 5.14 -5.35
CA ALA A 258 -13.03 5.83 -5.00
C ALA A 258 -13.56 5.42 -3.63
N VAL A 259 -13.39 4.15 -3.24
CA VAL A 259 -13.74 3.67 -1.89
C VAL A 259 -12.93 4.40 -0.81
N TYR A 260 -11.61 4.46 -0.98
CA TYR A 260 -10.74 5.19 -0.05
C TYR A 260 -11.09 6.68 0.02
N LEU A 261 -11.24 7.30 -1.16
CA LEU A 261 -11.57 8.72 -1.30
C LEU A 261 -12.92 9.06 -0.66
N PHE A 262 -13.92 8.20 -0.81
CA PHE A 262 -15.25 8.41 -0.21
C PHE A 262 -15.15 8.57 1.31
N PHE A 263 -14.52 7.63 2.01
CA PHE A 263 -14.38 7.72 3.47
C PHE A 263 -13.49 8.88 3.91
N LEU A 264 -12.44 9.18 3.15
CA LEU A 264 -11.56 10.32 3.41
C LEU A 264 -12.32 11.64 3.24
N ALA A 265 -13.12 11.75 2.17
CA ALA A 265 -13.91 12.95 1.88
C ALA A 265 -15.03 13.16 2.91
N VAL A 266 -15.76 12.11 3.27
CA VAL A 266 -16.79 12.20 4.33
C VAL A 266 -16.17 12.63 5.65
N ALA A 267 -15.04 12.04 6.05
CA ALA A 267 -14.36 12.44 7.28
C ALA A 267 -13.85 13.89 7.22
N MET A 268 -13.40 14.36 6.05
CA MET A 268 -12.98 15.76 5.85
C MET A 268 -14.17 16.71 5.88
N GLU A 269 -15.29 16.39 5.24
CA GLU A 269 -16.53 17.21 5.27
C GLU A 269 -17.08 17.35 6.68
N LEU A 270 -17.16 16.22 7.42
CA LEU A 270 -17.56 16.26 8.82
C LEU A 270 -16.63 17.15 9.65
N TYR A 271 -15.33 17.08 9.40
CA TYR A 271 -14.39 17.98 10.06
C TYR A 271 -14.65 19.45 9.71
N LEU A 272 -14.89 19.79 8.43
CA LEU A 272 -15.16 21.16 7.99
C LEU A 272 -16.43 21.74 8.63
N LEU A 273 -17.48 20.94 8.75
CA LEU A 273 -18.74 21.32 9.40
C LEU A 273 -18.59 21.48 10.91
N LEU A 274 -17.86 20.56 11.55
CA LEU A 274 -17.70 20.52 13.00
C LEU A 274 -16.53 21.38 13.51
N GLU A 275 -15.71 21.94 12.61
CA GLU A 275 -14.59 22.82 12.99
C GLU A 275 -15.14 24.04 13.79
N ARG A 276 -14.83 24.06 15.08
CA ARG A 276 -15.18 25.16 15.99
C ARG A 276 -14.11 26.25 15.94
N ALA A 277 -13.88 26.84 14.78
CA ALA A 277 -13.10 28.06 14.71
C ALA A 277 -13.98 29.21 15.26
N GLU A 278 -13.56 29.86 16.31
CA GLU A 278 -14.30 30.94 17.04
C GLU A 278 -14.81 32.09 16.16
N GLN A 279 -14.44 32.13 14.88
CA GLN A 279 -14.75 33.22 13.96
C GLN A 279 -15.46 32.79 12.66
N LYS A 280 -15.73 31.49 12.41
CA LYS A 280 -16.40 31.08 11.18
C LYS A 280 -17.90 30.98 11.35
N SER A 281 -18.65 31.78 10.57
CA SER A 281 -20.11 31.64 10.46
C SER A 281 -20.50 30.31 9.80
N TRP A 282 -21.73 29.84 10.05
CA TRP A 282 -22.25 28.62 9.38
C TRP A 282 -22.19 28.74 7.85
N GLY A 283 -22.47 29.92 7.28
CA GLY A 283 -22.37 30.14 5.84
C GLY A 283 -20.95 29.94 5.29
N GLN A 284 -19.93 30.35 6.05
CA GLN A 284 -18.53 30.11 5.66
C GLN A 284 -18.14 28.62 5.71
N LYS A 285 -18.66 27.88 6.71
CA LYS A 285 -18.42 26.42 6.79
C LYS A 285 -19.06 25.69 5.62
N TRP A 286 -20.32 25.98 5.30
CA TRP A 286 -21.01 25.46 4.14
C TRP A 286 -20.29 25.80 2.83
N LYS A 287 -19.77 27.01 2.68
CA LYS A 287 -18.97 27.42 1.53
C LYS A 287 -17.70 26.58 1.41
N ASP A 288 -16.97 26.36 2.51
CA ASP A 288 -15.75 25.53 2.52
C ASP A 288 -16.06 24.07 2.12
N CYS A 289 -17.16 23.50 2.64
CA CYS A 289 -17.65 22.18 2.26
C CYS A 289 -18.01 22.12 0.78
N LEU A 290 -18.78 23.06 0.29
CA LEU A 290 -19.20 23.09 -1.11
C LEU A 290 -18.00 23.21 -2.07
N ILE A 291 -17.02 24.05 -1.76
CA ILE A 291 -15.79 24.15 -2.57
C ILE A 291 -15.03 22.82 -2.58
N TYR A 292 -14.91 22.17 -1.43
CA TYR A 292 -14.22 20.89 -1.33
C TYR A 292 -14.96 19.78 -2.10
N ALA A 293 -16.28 19.66 -1.88
CA ALA A 293 -17.12 18.70 -2.59
C ALA A 293 -17.06 18.93 -4.11
N THR A 294 -17.17 20.19 -4.56
CA THR A 294 -17.07 20.54 -5.99
C THR A 294 -15.73 20.15 -6.59
N ALA A 295 -14.63 20.35 -5.87
CA ALA A 295 -13.31 19.94 -6.36
C ALA A 295 -13.19 18.41 -6.50
N VAL A 296 -13.65 17.64 -5.51
CA VAL A 296 -13.60 16.17 -5.52
C VAL A 296 -14.54 15.59 -6.57
N ILE A 297 -15.81 16.01 -6.55
CA ILE A 297 -16.85 15.53 -7.48
C ILE A 297 -16.50 15.96 -8.90
N GLY A 298 -16.06 17.20 -9.10
CA GLY A 298 -15.66 17.71 -10.41
C GLY A 298 -14.50 16.93 -11.01
N ALA A 299 -13.50 16.54 -10.21
CA ALA A 299 -12.40 15.69 -10.69
C ALA A 299 -12.86 14.26 -11.02
N MET A 300 -13.78 13.69 -10.23
CA MET A 300 -14.40 12.39 -10.53
C MET A 300 -15.23 12.44 -11.81
N LEU A 301 -16.04 13.46 -11.99
CA LEU A 301 -16.83 13.65 -13.22
C LEU A 301 -15.93 13.84 -14.44
N LEU A 302 -14.83 14.59 -14.30
CA LEU A 302 -13.85 14.73 -15.37
C LEU A 302 -13.26 13.37 -15.76
N ALA A 303 -12.95 12.51 -14.78
CA ALA A 303 -12.45 11.16 -15.06
C ALA A 303 -13.50 10.31 -15.78
N VAL A 304 -14.76 10.35 -15.37
CA VAL A 304 -15.87 9.66 -16.04
C VAL A 304 -16.05 10.16 -17.48
N VAL A 305 -16.02 11.48 -17.70
CA VAL A 305 -16.12 12.06 -19.04
C VAL A 305 -14.92 11.67 -19.92
N SER A 306 -13.72 11.64 -19.35
CA SER A 306 -12.50 11.23 -20.08
C SER A 306 -12.49 9.74 -20.43
N TYR A 307 -13.15 8.91 -19.61
CA TYR A 307 -13.20 7.46 -19.78
C TYR A 307 -14.60 6.91 -19.42
N PRO A 308 -15.61 7.07 -20.31
CA PRO A 308 -17.00 6.69 -20.02
C PRO A 308 -17.21 5.18 -19.80
N ALA A 309 -16.30 4.33 -20.32
CA ALA A 309 -16.35 2.88 -20.12
C ALA A 309 -16.37 2.47 -18.64
N CYS A 310 -15.83 3.33 -17.74
CA CYS A 310 -15.87 3.09 -16.30
C CYS A 310 -17.29 2.83 -15.75
N LEU A 311 -18.32 3.44 -16.33
CA LEU A 311 -19.71 3.22 -15.92
C LEU A 311 -20.15 1.79 -16.25
N SER A 312 -19.79 1.30 -17.45
CA SER A 312 -20.06 -0.09 -17.83
C SER A 312 -19.30 -1.07 -16.93
N HIS A 313 -18.01 -0.82 -16.67
CA HIS A 313 -17.18 -1.68 -15.81
C HIS A 313 -17.73 -1.81 -14.39
N ILE A 314 -18.19 -0.69 -13.80
CA ILE A 314 -18.67 -0.67 -12.42
C ILE A 314 -20.08 -1.29 -12.32
N PHE A 315 -21.00 -0.96 -13.24
CA PHE A 315 -22.42 -1.30 -13.08
C PHE A 315 -22.88 -2.50 -13.89
N ARG A 316 -22.17 -2.87 -14.97
CA ARG A 316 -22.56 -3.95 -15.90
C ARG A 316 -21.47 -5.00 -16.09
N GLY A 317 -20.21 -4.68 -15.79
CA GLY A 317 -19.09 -5.61 -15.89
C GLY A 317 -19.22 -6.74 -14.86
N TYR A 318 -18.75 -7.93 -15.22
CA TYR A 318 -18.82 -9.11 -14.34
C TYR A 318 -18.16 -8.88 -12.97
N ARG A 319 -17.05 -8.12 -12.91
CA ARG A 319 -16.39 -7.76 -11.64
C ARG A 319 -17.22 -6.82 -10.78
N GLY A 320 -17.92 -5.86 -11.39
CA GLY A 320 -18.80 -4.94 -10.68
C GLY A 320 -20.01 -5.64 -10.08
N THR A 321 -20.67 -6.51 -10.86
CA THR A 321 -21.82 -7.29 -10.40
C THR A 321 -21.45 -8.30 -9.33
N GLU A 322 -20.31 -8.98 -9.45
CA GLU A 322 -19.77 -9.90 -8.44
C GLU A 322 -19.44 -9.18 -7.12
N ALA A 323 -18.77 -8.02 -7.19
CA ALA A 323 -18.47 -7.21 -6.03
C ALA A 323 -19.72 -6.72 -5.30
N MET A 324 -20.77 -6.33 -6.06
CA MET A 324 -22.06 -5.92 -5.52
C MET A 324 -22.77 -7.09 -4.83
N GLY A 325 -22.82 -8.26 -5.45
CA GLY A 325 -23.38 -9.48 -4.87
C GLY A 325 -22.67 -9.86 -3.56
N ALA A 326 -21.33 -9.86 -3.57
CA ALA A 326 -20.53 -10.16 -2.38
C ALA A 326 -20.71 -9.12 -1.25
N PHE A 327 -20.95 -7.85 -1.60
CA PHE A 327 -21.17 -6.79 -0.61
C PHE A 327 -22.45 -7.00 0.19
N PHE A 328 -23.53 -7.40 -0.46
CA PHE A 328 -24.84 -7.63 0.19
C PHE A 328 -25.01 -9.01 0.81
N ASP A 329 -24.12 -9.97 0.51
CA ASP A 329 -24.14 -11.28 1.15
C ASP A 329 -23.61 -11.19 2.61
N LEU A 330 -24.52 -11.15 3.57
CA LEU A 330 -24.18 -11.07 4.99
C LEU A 330 -23.60 -12.38 5.52
N GLY A 331 -23.94 -13.53 4.91
CA GLY A 331 -23.52 -14.86 5.37
C GLY A 331 -21.99 -15.07 5.33
N ASN A 332 -21.31 -14.50 4.35
CA ASN A 332 -19.86 -14.65 4.15
C ASN A 332 -19.02 -13.63 4.96
N THR A 333 -19.64 -12.64 5.62
CA THR A 333 -18.97 -11.48 6.20
C THR A 333 -17.86 -11.84 7.18
N LEU A 334 -18.16 -12.66 8.19
CA LEU A 334 -17.19 -13.01 9.22
C LEU A 334 -16.01 -13.83 8.65
N GLY A 335 -16.29 -14.75 7.71
CA GLY A 335 -15.26 -15.54 7.02
C GLY A 335 -14.29 -14.65 6.25
N ARG A 336 -14.81 -13.68 5.50
CA ARG A 336 -13.99 -12.72 4.74
C ARG A 336 -13.13 -11.84 5.65
N PHE A 337 -13.69 -11.31 6.74
CA PHE A 337 -12.92 -10.53 7.71
C PHE A 337 -11.81 -11.34 8.36
N ARG A 338 -12.10 -12.59 8.76
CA ARG A 338 -11.09 -13.49 9.32
C ARG A 338 -9.98 -13.78 8.31
N PHE A 339 -10.33 -14.02 7.06
CA PHE A 339 -9.38 -14.27 5.98
C PHE A 339 -8.44 -13.08 5.75
N PHE A 340 -8.97 -11.87 5.50
CA PHE A 340 -8.14 -10.69 5.26
C PHE A 340 -7.37 -10.22 6.51
N ALA A 341 -7.91 -10.43 7.72
CA ALA A 341 -7.16 -10.21 8.96
C ALA A 341 -6.01 -11.22 9.12
N GLY A 342 -6.18 -12.45 8.64
CA GLY A 342 -5.12 -13.45 8.52
C GLY A 342 -4.02 -13.00 7.59
N LEU A 343 -4.35 -12.55 6.38
CA LEU A 343 -3.40 -12.02 5.41
C LEU A 343 -2.66 -10.78 5.95
N LEU A 344 -3.38 -9.86 6.59
CA LEU A 344 -2.77 -8.70 7.24
C LEU A 344 -1.79 -9.12 8.34
N ASN A 345 -2.16 -10.11 9.19
CA ASN A 345 -1.28 -10.64 10.22
C ASN A 345 -0.01 -11.25 9.62
N GLU A 346 -0.16 -12.09 8.62
CA GLU A 346 0.91 -12.88 8.06
C GLU A 346 1.87 -12.04 7.21
N TYR A 347 1.33 -11.30 6.26
CA TYR A 347 2.12 -10.58 5.27
C TYR A 347 2.54 -9.18 5.73
N ALA A 348 1.67 -8.42 6.42
CA ALA A 348 2.01 -7.06 6.80
C ALA A 348 2.71 -6.96 8.15
N PHE A 349 2.42 -7.88 9.09
CA PHE A 349 2.97 -7.85 10.45
C PHE A 349 3.89 -9.04 10.78
N GLY A 350 4.23 -9.88 9.81
CA GLY A 350 5.11 -11.04 10.02
C GLY A 350 4.59 -11.97 11.13
N SER A 351 3.28 -12.25 11.12
CA SER A 351 2.55 -13.07 12.10
C SER A 351 2.48 -12.49 13.52
N MET A 352 2.75 -11.20 13.70
CA MET A 352 2.79 -10.55 15.02
C MET A 352 1.61 -9.59 15.29
N LEU A 353 0.65 -9.43 14.35
CA LEU A 353 -0.47 -8.48 14.49
C LEU A 353 -1.28 -8.73 15.76
N TYR A 354 -1.68 -9.97 16.02
CA TYR A 354 -2.55 -10.28 17.14
C TYR A 354 -1.86 -10.01 18.49
N GLY A 355 -0.58 -10.35 18.62
CA GLY A 355 0.22 -10.00 19.80
C GLY A 355 0.39 -8.50 19.97
N PHE A 356 0.60 -7.77 18.86
CA PHE A 356 0.72 -6.31 18.89
C PHE A 356 -0.61 -5.62 19.25
N VAL A 357 -1.75 -6.11 18.73
CA VAL A 357 -3.07 -5.62 19.11
C VAL A 357 -3.36 -5.88 20.57
N LEU A 358 -3.04 -7.07 21.09
CA LEU A 358 -3.19 -7.40 22.51
C LEU A 358 -2.36 -6.44 23.37
N LEU A 359 -1.12 -6.15 22.99
CA LEU A 359 -0.28 -5.16 23.68
C LEU A 359 -0.96 -3.78 23.71
N LEU A 360 -1.50 -3.30 22.59
CA LEU A 360 -2.21 -2.02 22.52
C LEU A 360 -3.45 -2.00 23.44
N VAL A 361 -4.22 -3.09 23.46
CA VAL A 361 -5.39 -3.24 24.34
C VAL A 361 -4.98 -3.19 25.80
N LEU A 362 -3.95 -3.94 26.20
CA LEU A 362 -3.44 -3.93 27.57
C LEU A 362 -2.92 -2.55 27.99
N MET A 363 -2.22 -1.85 27.12
CA MET A 363 -1.80 -0.47 27.36
C MET A 363 -3.00 0.47 27.54
N ALA A 364 -4.03 0.33 26.68
CA ALA A 364 -5.25 1.15 26.75
C ALA A 364 -6.02 0.90 28.06
N LEU A 365 -6.19 -0.36 28.47
CA LEU A 365 -6.83 -0.76 29.73
C LEU A 365 -6.06 -0.23 30.94
N THR A 366 -4.72 -0.30 30.92
CA THR A 366 -3.86 0.24 31.97
C THR A 366 -4.02 1.77 32.10
N VAL A 367 -4.03 2.48 30.97
CA VAL A 367 -4.25 3.93 30.93
C VAL A 367 -5.63 4.28 31.48
N TRP A 368 -6.66 3.51 31.11
CA TRP A 368 -8.04 3.71 31.58
C TRP A 368 -8.18 3.43 33.09
N GLY A 369 -7.63 2.30 33.59
CA GLY A 369 -7.66 1.92 35.00
C GLY A 369 -6.97 2.94 35.91
N ILE A 370 -5.73 3.37 35.55
CA ILE A 370 -5.04 4.44 36.29
C ILE A 370 -5.81 5.76 36.25
N GLY A 371 -6.43 6.08 35.11
CA GLY A 371 -7.26 7.29 34.95
C GLY A 371 -8.47 7.30 35.89
N ARG A 372 -9.20 6.16 35.96
CA ARG A 372 -10.36 5.99 36.87
C ARG A 372 -9.96 6.07 38.37
N MET A 373 -8.89 5.39 38.75
CA MET A 373 -8.40 5.46 40.14
C MET A 373 -8.05 6.90 40.55
N LYS A 374 -7.48 7.70 39.65
CA LYS A 374 -7.16 9.11 39.92
C LYS A 374 -8.41 10.01 39.98
N ALA A 375 -9.41 9.74 39.14
CA ALA A 375 -10.69 10.47 39.17
C ALA A 375 -11.47 10.18 40.46
N GLY A 376 -11.51 8.92 40.91
CA GLY A 376 -12.15 8.53 42.18
C GLY A 376 -11.49 9.21 43.40
N ARG A 377 -10.15 9.23 43.47
CA ARG A 377 -9.42 9.92 44.54
C ARG A 377 -9.64 11.42 44.56
N LYS A 378 -9.79 12.07 43.40
CA LYS A 378 -10.16 13.49 43.32
C LYS A 378 -11.60 13.75 43.77
N ALA A 379 -12.53 12.87 43.41
CA ALA A 379 -13.91 12.96 43.85
C ALA A 379 -14.04 12.81 45.38
N VAL A 380 -13.35 11.86 45.98
CA VAL A 380 -13.29 11.68 47.45
C VAL A 380 -12.66 12.88 48.13
N ALA A 381 -11.53 13.40 47.63
CA ALA A 381 -10.90 14.61 48.19
C ALA A 381 -11.79 15.84 48.07
N ALA A 382 -12.54 15.99 46.96
CA ALA A 382 -13.50 17.10 46.79
C ALA A 382 -14.71 16.96 47.70
N THR A 383 -15.16 15.73 48.04
CA THR A 383 -16.27 15.49 48.96
C THR A 383 -15.85 15.79 50.41
N VAL A 384 -14.62 15.46 50.80
CA VAL A 384 -14.06 15.81 52.10
C VAL A 384 -13.86 17.34 52.25
N GLN A 385 -13.55 18.04 51.18
CA GLN A 385 -13.37 19.50 51.19
C GLN A 385 -14.70 20.28 51.14
N LYS A 386 -15.78 19.64 50.62
CA LYS A 386 -17.15 20.24 50.60
C LYS A 386 -17.87 20.30 51.95
N SER A 387 -17.40 19.55 52.97
CA SER A 387 -18.01 19.64 54.31
C SER A 387 -17.64 20.91 55.07
N GLY A 388 -16.89 21.84 54.48
CA GLY A 388 -16.38 23.02 55.21
C GLY A 388 -16.82 24.42 54.70
N GLN A 389 -17.33 24.62 53.49
CA GLN A 389 -17.75 25.94 53.03
C GLN A 389 -18.69 25.91 51.83
N GLN A 390 -19.91 26.40 51.98
CA GLN A 390 -20.83 26.74 50.89
C GLN A 390 -20.80 28.23 50.66
N THR A 391 -20.43 28.71 49.47
CA THR A 391 -20.70 30.05 48.99
C THR A 391 -20.55 30.15 47.46
N ALA A 392 -21.05 31.21 46.84
CA ALA A 392 -21.18 31.52 45.41
C ALA A 392 -19.86 31.34 44.57
N GLU A 393 -18.70 31.36 45.22
CA GLU A 393 -17.41 31.04 44.57
C GLU A 393 -17.33 29.62 43.99
N HIS A 394 -18.12 28.66 44.53
CA HIS A 394 -18.14 27.31 44.03
C HIS A 394 -18.88 27.14 42.68
N ALA A 395 -19.90 27.95 42.41
CA ALA A 395 -20.59 27.93 41.12
C ALA A 395 -19.66 28.47 40.00
N ALA A 396 -18.94 29.54 40.26
CA ALA A 396 -17.96 30.10 39.32
C ALA A 396 -16.75 29.17 39.11
N ALA A 397 -16.30 28.48 40.15
CA ALA A 397 -15.22 27.47 40.05
C ALA A 397 -15.66 26.21 39.26
N GLN A 398 -16.93 25.79 39.42
CA GLN A 398 -17.52 24.67 38.68
C GLN A 398 -17.70 25.03 37.20
N GLU A 399 -18.16 26.23 36.90
CA GLU A 399 -18.30 26.71 35.52
C GLU A 399 -16.93 26.87 34.84
N ASN A 400 -15.92 27.38 35.56
CA ASN A 400 -14.56 27.46 35.07
C ASN A 400 -13.92 26.06 34.87
N SER A 401 -14.23 25.08 35.72
CA SER A 401 -13.81 23.66 35.57
C SER A 401 -14.46 23.02 34.35
N ASN A 402 -15.76 23.30 34.11
CA ASN A 402 -16.47 22.77 32.93
C ASN A 402 -15.97 23.44 31.65
N ARG A 403 -15.76 24.73 31.63
CA ARG A 403 -15.13 25.45 30.50
C ARG A 403 -13.70 24.95 30.22
N GLN A 404 -12.91 24.63 31.24
CA GLN A 404 -11.57 24.02 31.09
C GLN A 404 -11.65 22.60 30.58
N ALA A 405 -12.63 21.80 31.00
CA ALA A 405 -12.85 20.43 30.50
C ALA A 405 -13.29 20.43 29.03
N ASP A 406 -14.15 21.38 28.64
CA ASP A 406 -14.63 21.52 27.26
C ASP A 406 -13.51 22.06 26.35
N ALA A 407 -12.75 23.06 26.77
CA ALA A 407 -11.56 23.52 26.05
C ALA A 407 -10.50 22.44 25.94
N PHE A 408 -10.37 21.55 26.93
CA PHE A 408 -9.49 20.37 26.86
C PHE A 408 -10.00 19.31 25.87
N ARG A 409 -11.31 19.03 25.85
CA ARG A 409 -11.94 18.14 24.85
C ARG A 409 -11.73 18.70 23.44
N GLU A 410 -11.95 19.99 23.23
CA GLU A 410 -11.76 20.64 21.93
C GLU A 410 -10.32 20.56 21.43
N SER A 411 -9.35 20.90 22.26
CA SER A 411 -7.94 20.82 21.87
C SER A 411 -7.50 19.38 21.56
N PHE A 412 -8.09 18.40 22.22
CA PHE A 412 -7.84 16.99 22.02
C PHE A 412 -8.31 16.49 20.64
N TRP A 413 -9.53 16.86 20.21
CA TRP A 413 -10.07 16.47 18.91
C TRP A 413 -9.40 17.23 17.75
N GLU A 414 -9.23 18.54 17.90
CA GLU A 414 -8.61 19.39 16.88
C GLU A 414 -7.18 18.98 16.56
N ALA A 415 -6.40 18.62 17.55
CA ALA A 415 -5.02 18.28 17.31
C ALA A 415 -4.84 16.85 16.78
N ARG A 416 -5.78 15.97 17.02
CA ARG A 416 -5.75 14.57 16.51
C ARG A 416 -6.48 14.35 15.21
N ARG A 417 -7.08 15.37 14.60
CA ARG A 417 -7.71 15.30 13.27
C ARG A 417 -6.79 14.73 12.20
N VAL A 418 -5.49 15.03 12.23
CA VAL A 418 -4.48 14.50 11.34
C VAL A 418 -4.29 12.97 11.45
N PHE A 419 -4.78 12.37 12.53
CA PHE A 419 -4.80 10.93 12.75
C PHE A 419 -6.18 10.35 12.41
N TRP A 420 -7.28 10.90 12.96
CA TRP A 420 -8.61 10.29 12.84
C TRP A 420 -9.17 10.30 11.42
N ILE A 421 -8.88 11.35 10.63
CA ILE A 421 -9.37 11.45 9.25
C ILE A 421 -8.75 10.35 8.36
N PRO A 422 -7.43 10.18 8.32
CA PRO A 422 -6.84 9.03 7.62
C PRO A 422 -7.25 7.67 8.20
N ALA A 423 -7.41 7.56 9.52
CA ALA A 423 -7.83 6.31 10.16
C ALA A 423 -9.22 5.87 9.72
N ALA A 424 -10.16 6.81 9.62
CA ALA A 424 -11.51 6.54 9.11
C ALA A 424 -11.48 6.05 7.65
N ALA A 425 -10.65 6.67 6.81
CA ALA A 425 -10.49 6.27 5.42
C ALA A 425 -9.88 4.86 5.27
N VAL A 426 -8.84 4.56 6.04
CA VAL A 426 -8.19 3.23 6.06
C VAL A 426 -9.18 2.16 6.55
N LEU A 427 -9.91 2.43 7.62
CA LEU A 427 -10.92 1.51 8.15
C LEU A 427 -12.03 1.27 7.13
N GLY A 428 -12.60 2.33 6.55
CA GLY A 428 -13.65 2.24 5.55
C GLY A 428 -13.20 1.47 4.31
N TYR A 429 -12.00 1.73 3.81
CA TYR A 429 -11.41 0.96 2.70
C TYR A 429 -11.28 -0.52 3.09
N PHE A 430 -10.66 -0.83 4.23
CA PHE A 430 -10.48 -2.21 4.68
C PHE A 430 -11.82 -2.95 4.77
N LEU A 431 -12.83 -2.34 5.37
CA LEU A 431 -14.16 -2.95 5.53
C LEU A 431 -14.83 -3.25 4.18
N VAL A 432 -14.86 -2.27 3.27
CA VAL A 432 -15.54 -2.42 1.97
C VAL A 432 -14.78 -3.36 1.06
N VAL A 433 -13.45 -3.19 0.94
CA VAL A 433 -12.63 -4.03 0.05
C VAL A 433 -12.60 -5.48 0.54
N THR A 434 -12.56 -5.72 1.85
CA THR A 434 -12.71 -7.07 2.40
C THR A 434 -14.02 -7.74 1.95
N LYS A 435 -15.10 -6.97 1.81
CA LYS A 435 -16.40 -7.50 1.35
C LYS A 435 -16.46 -7.74 -0.16
N THR A 436 -15.79 -6.92 -0.95
CA THR A 436 -15.96 -6.86 -2.41
C THR A 436 -14.83 -7.50 -3.21
N ALA A 437 -13.64 -7.69 -2.61
CA ALA A 437 -12.50 -8.30 -3.28
C ALA A 437 -12.73 -9.79 -3.61
N LEU A 438 -12.09 -10.27 -4.65
CA LEU A 438 -12.07 -11.70 -4.95
C LEU A 438 -11.29 -12.47 -3.88
N LEU A 439 -11.75 -13.67 -3.55
CA LEU A 439 -11.07 -14.60 -2.66
C LEU A 439 -10.24 -15.58 -3.49
N THR A 440 -9.07 -15.15 -3.95
CA THR A 440 -8.11 -15.96 -4.70
C THR A 440 -6.96 -16.36 -3.78
N ALA A 441 -7.20 -17.21 -2.81
CA ALA A 441 -6.20 -17.63 -1.83
C ALA A 441 -5.34 -16.44 -1.32
N GLU A 442 -4.05 -16.62 -1.14
CA GLU A 442 -3.12 -15.58 -0.64
C GLU A 442 -2.95 -14.40 -1.61
N GLU A 443 -3.18 -14.60 -2.89
CA GLU A 443 -3.10 -13.56 -3.92
C GLU A 443 -4.15 -12.47 -3.75
N ALA A 444 -5.28 -12.75 -3.07
CA ALA A 444 -6.27 -11.74 -2.69
C ALA A 444 -5.68 -10.61 -1.85
N ASN A 445 -4.50 -10.83 -1.26
CA ASN A 445 -3.76 -9.82 -0.51
C ASN A 445 -3.49 -8.55 -1.33
N ARG A 446 -3.35 -8.67 -2.66
CA ARG A 446 -3.14 -7.55 -3.60
C ARG A 446 -4.15 -6.42 -3.44
N TYR A 447 -5.38 -6.71 -3.06
CA TYR A 447 -6.42 -5.70 -2.87
C TYR A 447 -6.24 -4.84 -1.61
N GLN A 448 -5.52 -5.33 -0.60
CA GLN A 448 -5.29 -4.62 0.67
C GLN A 448 -3.88 -3.98 0.76
N ILE A 449 -2.92 -4.40 -0.06
CA ILE A 449 -1.55 -3.82 -0.12
C ILE A 449 -1.56 -2.28 -0.16
N PRO A 450 -2.47 -1.61 -0.92
CA PRO A 450 -2.47 -0.16 -1.05
C PRO A 450 -2.59 0.61 0.27
N ILE A 451 -3.19 0.03 1.32
CA ILE A 451 -3.36 0.68 2.62
C ILE A 451 -2.39 0.19 3.70
N TYR A 452 -1.57 -0.82 3.45
CA TYR A 452 -0.70 -1.42 4.49
C TYR A 452 0.28 -0.43 5.09
N GLY A 453 0.88 0.44 4.29
CA GLY A 453 1.76 1.49 4.80
C GLY A 453 1.06 2.44 5.80
N LEU A 454 -0.21 2.76 5.54
CA LEU A 454 -1.02 3.57 6.45
C LEU A 454 -1.44 2.80 7.70
N ILE A 455 -1.81 1.53 7.59
CA ILE A 455 -2.13 0.68 8.76
C ILE A 455 -0.94 0.62 9.70
N LEU A 456 0.25 0.29 9.19
CA LEU A 456 1.49 0.26 9.97
C LEU A 456 1.75 1.60 10.67
N LEU A 457 1.68 2.70 9.93
CA LEU A 457 1.88 4.05 10.48
C LEU A 457 0.87 4.36 11.60
N LEU A 458 -0.42 4.15 11.36
CA LEU A 458 -1.47 4.51 12.30
C LEU A 458 -1.40 3.66 13.58
N MET A 459 -1.14 2.36 13.47
CA MET A 459 -0.99 1.49 14.63
C MET A 459 0.23 1.87 15.49
N MET A 460 1.35 2.24 14.86
CA MET A 460 2.52 2.73 15.58
C MET A 460 2.28 4.10 16.23
N VAL A 461 1.46 4.96 15.62
CA VAL A 461 1.04 6.23 16.26
C VAL A 461 0.19 5.96 17.50
N ILE A 462 -0.75 4.99 17.46
CA ILE A 462 -1.53 4.57 18.63
C ILE A 462 -0.59 4.10 19.76
N PHE A 463 0.38 3.25 19.43
CA PHE A 463 1.37 2.76 20.39
C PHE A 463 2.11 3.90 21.10
N VAL A 464 2.61 4.87 20.34
CA VAL A 464 3.32 6.04 20.89
C VAL A 464 2.40 6.91 21.76
N LEU A 465 1.15 7.15 21.33
CA LEU A 465 0.19 7.94 22.10
C LEU A 465 -0.20 7.27 23.42
N LEU A 466 -0.40 5.97 23.43
CA LEU A 466 -0.67 5.19 24.65
C LEU A 466 0.53 5.19 25.59
N GLY A 467 1.73 4.98 25.04
CA GLY A 467 2.99 5.02 25.81
C GLY A 467 3.22 6.37 26.47
N GLN A 468 3.02 7.48 25.74
CA GLN A 468 3.12 8.83 26.33
C GLN A 468 2.10 9.06 27.45
N LYS A 469 0.84 8.62 27.23
CA LYS A 469 -0.21 8.80 28.23
C LYS A 469 0.06 7.99 29.49
N LEU A 470 0.54 6.75 29.34
CA LEU A 470 0.97 5.90 30.43
C LEU A 470 2.11 6.55 31.25
N PHE A 471 3.11 7.08 30.55
CA PHE A 471 4.23 7.76 31.17
C PHE A 471 3.78 8.98 32.01
N VAL A 472 2.95 9.87 31.44
CA VAL A 472 2.42 11.05 32.18
C VAL A 472 1.62 10.62 33.42
N LEU A 473 0.87 9.51 33.33
CA LEU A 473 0.09 9.00 34.45
C LEU A 473 0.96 8.40 35.56
N THR A 474 2.10 7.80 35.25
CA THR A 474 2.99 7.19 36.22
C THR A 474 3.90 8.22 36.92
N MET A 475 4.42 9.21 36.20
CA MET A 475 5.31 10.25 36.73
C MET A 475 4.64 11.20 37.74
N ARG A 476 3.35 11.52 37.56
CA ARG A 476 2.61 12.33 38.53
C ARG A 476 2.45 11.68 39.92
N LYS A 477 2.74 10.37 40.09
CA LYS A 477 2.80 9.71 41.41
C LYS A 477 4.07 10.07 42.18
N GLY A 478 5.19 10.25 41.52
CA GLY A 478 6.50 10.52 42.18
C GLY A 478 6.59 11.90 42.80
N THR A 479 5.92 12.91 42.25
CA THR A 479 5.93 14.28 42.79
C THR A 479 4.92 14.51 43.94
N ALA A 480 3.81 13.79 43.97
CA ALA A 480 2.81 13.91 45.03
C ALA A 480 3.25 13.28 46.36
N VAL A 481 4.08 12.24 46.34
CA VAL A 481 4.62 11.59 47.56
C VAL A 481 5.71 12.45 48.22
N LYS A 482 6.48 13.24 47.47
CA LYS A 482 7.50 14.15 48.01
C LYS A 482 6.93 15.45 48.60
N SER A 483 5.71 15.86 48.19
CA SER A 483 5.07 17.07 48.74
C SER A 483 4.37 16.83 50.08
N ALA A 484 4.12 15.57 50.47
CA ALA A 484 3.55 15.23 51.77
C ALA A 484 4.57 15.15 52.91
N ALA A 485 5.88 15.15 52.61
CA ALA A 485 6.96 15.22 53.58
C ALA A 485 7.54 16.64 53.61
N GLY A 486 6.92 17.52 54.38
CA GLY A 486 7.14 18.92 54.52
C GLY A 486 8.57 19.46 54.40
N LYS A 487 8.73 20.36 53.45
CA LYS A 487 9.48 21.63 53.58
C LYS A 487 9.36 22.38 52.23
N ILE A 488 8.73 23.52 52.21
CA ILE A 488 8.77 24.46 51.11
C ILE A 488 10.18 25.05 51.07
N SER A 489 11.02 24.61 50.16
CA SER A 489 12.16 25.36 49.72
C SER A 489 11.99 25.70 48.24
N ASP A 490 11.86 26.99 47.99
CA ASP A 490 11.69 27.62 46.66
C ASP A 490 13.02 27.57 45.89
N THR A 491 13.47 26.35 45.58
CA THR A 491 14.59 26.14 44.67
C THR A 491 14.02 25.61 43.36
N ARG A 492 14.04 26.44 42.32
CA ARG A 492 13.80 26.03 40.93
C ARG A 492 14.64 24.77 40.66
N ASP A 493 13.95 23.63 40.53
CA ASP A 493 14.60 22.34 40.21
C ASP A 493 15.28 22.43 38.83
N THR A 494 16.57 22.78 38.83
CA THR A 494 17.42 22.87 37.63
C THR A 494 17.68 21.49 37.01
N SER A 495 17.26 20.39 37.65
CA SER A 495 17.39 19.01 37.16
C SER A 495 16.23 18.59 36.22
N ALA A 496 15.17 19.38 36.08
CA ALA A 496 14.00 19.06 35.25
C ALA A 496 14.32 18.85 33.76
N PRO A 497 15.17 19.64 33.09
CA PRO A 497 15.52 19.40 31.67
C PRO A 497 16.36 18.13 31.46
N GLU A 498 17.21 17.76 32.39
CA GLU A 498 18.07 16.57 32.27
C GLU A 498 17.27 15.26 32.43
N LYS A 499 16.36 15.20 33.38
CA LYS A 499 15.46 14.05 33.58
C LYS A 499 14.57 13.85 32.34
N ARG A 500 14.05 14.91 31.72
CA ARG A 500 13.27 14.86 30.47
C ARG A 500 14.08 14.28 29.31
N SER A 501 15.37 14.66 29.19
CA SER A 501 16.28 14.15 28.16
C SER A 501 16.54 12.63 28.29
N VAL A 502 16.71 12.12 29.51
CA VAL A 502 16.92 10.68 29.76
C VAL A 502 15.67 9.86 29.38
N HIS A 503 14.50 10.36 29.73
CA HIS A 503 13.23 9.68 29.41
C HIS A 503 12.91 9.66 27.90
N ASP A 504 13.17 10.74 27.18
CA ASP A 504 13.01 10.79 25.72
C ASP A 504 13.96 9.81 25.00
N LYS A 505 15.13 9.56 25.58
CA LYS A 505 16.07 8.53 25.10
C LYS A 505 15.51 7.12 25.31
N ALA A 506 15.01 6.82 26.51
CA ALA A 506 14.43 5.53 26.85
C ALA A 506 13.21 5.20 25.99
N ALA A 507 12.28 6.15 25.84
CA ALA A 507 11.11 6.00 24.98
C ALA A 507 11.50 5.73 23.51
N GLY A 508 12.54 6.42 23.00
CA GLY A 508 13.06 6.18 21.66
C GLY A 508 13.66 4.78 21.48
N TYR A 509 14.34 4.23 22.50
CA TYR A 509 14.87 2.87 22.45
C TYR A 509 13.78 1.80 22.51
N VAL A 510 12.78 1.96 23.38
CA VAL A 510 11.63 1.04 23.43
C VAL A 510 10.88 1.02 22.10
N LEU A 511 10.64 2.18 21.52
CA LEU A 511 10.00 2.30 20.21
C LEU A 511 10.82 1.61 19.10
N LEU A 512 12.15 1.83 19.09
CA LEU A 512 13.04 1.17 18.13
C LEU A 512 13.03 -0.35 18.32
N ALA A 513 13.03 -0.84 19.54
CA ALA A 513 12.97 -2.27 19.83
C ALA A 513 11.67 -2.90 19.27
N VAL A 514 10.52 -2.23 19.44
CA VAL A 514 9.25 -2.71 18.85
C VAL A 514 9.33 -2.76 17.33
N PHE A 515 9.89 -1.74 16.68
CA PHE A 515 10.09 -1.77 15.23
C PHE A 515 11.00 -2.90 14.78
N LEU A 516 12.10 -3.16 15.50
CA LEU A 516 13.03 -4.24 15.18
C LEU A 516 12.38 -5.62 15.35
N VAL A 517 11.57 -5.81 16.40
CA VAL A 517 10.82 -7.07 16.61
C VAL A 517 9.85 -7.31 15.44
N LEU A 518 9.05 -6.31 15.08
CA LEU A 518 8.12 -6.43 13.95
C LEU A 518 8.86 -6.65 12.62
N ALA A 519 9.98 -5.94 12.39
CA ALA A 519 10.81 -6.11 11.20
C ALA A 519 11.43 -7.51 11.12
N THR A 520 11.82 -8.11 12.25
CA THR A 520 12.32 -9.49 12.27
C THR A 520 11.27 -10.47 11.77
N GLY A 521 9.99 -10.30 12.16
CA GLY A 521 8.89 -11.12 11.63
C GLY A 521 8.70 -10.97 10.13
N GLN A 522 8.79 -9.73 9.61
CA GLN A 522 8.67 -9.49 8.17
C GLN A 522 9.87 -10.04 7.39
N ILE A 523 11.10 -9.85 7.87
CA ILE A 523 12.32 -10.39 7.26
C ILE A 523 12.27 -11.91 7.25
N ARG A 524 11.80 -12.53 8.35
CA ARG A 524 11.57 -13.97 8.39
C ARG A 524 10.54 -14.39 7.33
N GLY A 525 9.43 -13.67 7.19
CA GLY A 525 8.46 -13.92 6.13
C GLY A 525 9.07 -13.86 4.73
N LEU A 526 9.97 -12.90 4.45
CA LEU A 526 10.71 -12.85 3.19
C LEU A 526 11.60 -14.10 3.00
N ALA A 527 12.26 -14.57 4.05
CA ALA A 527 13.11 -15.76 4.01
C ALA A 527 12.30 -17.05 3.87
N ASP A 528 11.11 -17.12 4.44
CA ASP A 528 10.19 -18.26 4.42
C ASP A 528 9.33 -18.31 3.13
N GLY A 529 9.67 -17.52 2.09
CA GLY A 529 9.01 -17.57 0.78
C GLY A 529 7.66 -16.83 0.70
N LYS A 530 7.37 -15.89 1.62
CA LYS A 530 6.11 -15.11 1.62
C LYS A 530 6.07 -13.99 0.54
N VAL A 531 6.88 -14.06 -0.49
CA VAL A 531 6.80 -13.17 -1.65
C VAL A 531 6.04 -13.89 -2.75
N LEU A 532 4.83 -13.43 -3.04
CA LEU A 532 3.95 -14.00 -4.06
C LEU A 532 4.35 -13.52 -5.47
N PHE A 533 3.83 -14.20 -6.48
CA PHE A 533 3.97 -13.86 -7.90
C PHE A 533 5.39 -14.02 -8.46
N LEU A 534 6.16 -14.95 -7.93
CA LEU A 534 7.50 -15.29 -8.44
C LEU A 534 7.45 -16.36 -9.53
N TYR A 535 6.58 -17.36 -9.40
CA TYR A 535 6.43 -18.48 -10.34
C TYR A 535 7.78 -19.12 -10.67
N GLU A 536 8.57 -19.45 -9.61
CA GLU A 536 9.92 -20.03 -9.75
C GLU A 536 9.86 -21.39 -10.45
N GLU A 537 8.74 -22.10 -10.37
CA GLU A 537 8.44 -23.38 -11.05
C GLU A 537 8.50 -23.28 -12.58
N ASP A 538 8.18 -22.12 -13.17
CA ASP A 538 8.26 -21.93 -14.62
C ASP A 538 9.71 -22.01 -15.16
N THR A 539 10.70 -21.93 -14.27
CA THR A 539 12.12 -22.09 -14.65
C THR A 539 12.38 -23.45 -15.28
N GLU A 540 11.79 -24.51 -14.74
CA GLU A 540 11.96 -25.88 -15.26
C GLU A 540 11.28 -26.05 -16.61
N SER A 541 10.08 -25.47 -16.77
CA SER A 541 9.34 -25.51 -18.03
C SER A 541 10.09 -24.80 -19.16
N ILE A 542 10.58 -23.60 -18.88
CA ILE A 542 11.37 -22.80 -19.82
C ILE A 542 12.67 -23.55 -20.20
N ALA A 543 13.37 -24.12 -19.21
CA ALA A 543 14.61 -24.87 -19.46
C ALA A 543 14.36 -26.13 -20.33
N PHE A 544 13.26 -26.85 -20.05
CA PHE A 544 12.86 -28.01 -20.86
C PHE A 544 12.61 -27.59 -22.32
N ALA A 545 11.89 -26.52 -22.56
CA ALA A 545 11.62 -26.05 -23.92
C ALA A 545 12.90 -25.57 -24.63
N GLN A 546 13.83 -24.92 -23.91
CA GLN A 546 15.14 -24.54 -24.46
C GLN A 546 15.99 -25.76 -24.88
N GLU A 547 15.97 -26.83 -24.08
CA GLU A 547 16.69 -28.09 -24.40
C GLU A 547 16.08 -28.77 -25.63
N HIS A 548 14.79 -28.61 -25.87
CA HIS A 548 14.04 -29.26 -26.94
C HIS A 548 13.63 -28.30 -28.06
N LYS A 549 14.25 -27.13 -28.17
CA LYS A 549 13.82 -26.03 -29.05
C LYS A 549 13.70 -26.41 -30.54
N GLU A 550 14.52 -27.35 -31.02
CA GLU A 550 14.56 -27.80 -32.43
C GLU A 550 13.57 -28.94 -32.73
N LYS A 551 12.89 -29.48 -31.69
CA LYS A 551 11.89 -30.54 -31.92
C LYS A 551 10.62 -29.92 -32.51
N PRO A 552 9.96 -30.60 -33.44
CA PRO A 552 8.63 -30.22 -33.89
C PRO A 552 7.65 -30.19 -32.71
N VAL A 553 6.91 -29.12 -32.61
CA VAL A 553 5.89 -28.90 -31.58
C VAL A 553 4.55 -28.75 -32.23
N VAL A 554 3.55 -29.49 -31.77
CA VAL A 554 2.14 -29.30 -32.13
C VAL A 554 1.38 -28.78 -30.92
N TYR A 555 0.66 -27.67 -31.07
CA TYR A 555 -0.19 -27.11 -30.03
C TYR A 555 -1.66 -27.16 -30.43
N PHE A 556 -2.42 -28.04 -29.79
CA PHE A 556 -3.87 -28.10 -29.95
C PHE A 556 -4.55 -27.09 -29.04
N TYR A 557 -5.09 -26.03 -29.62
CA TYR A 557 -5.72 -24.94 -28.88
C TYR A 557 -7.25 -25.03 -28.89
N ASN A 558 -7.87 -24.50 -27.82
CA ASN A 558 -9.30 -24.27 -27.77
C ASN A 558 -9.67 -22.97 -28.51
N PRO A 559 -10.38 -23.01 -29.65
CA PRO A 559 -10.68 -21.81 -30.43
C PRO A 559 -11.61 -20.81 -29.72
N ASN A 560 -12.33 -21.25 -28.70
CA ASN A 560 -13.19 -20.37 -27.89
C ASN A 560 -12.44 -19.73 -26.70
N LEU A 561 -11.26 -20.24 -26.35
CA LEU A 561 -10.47 -19.85 -25.19
C LEU A 561 -8.98 -19.71 -25.54
N THR A 562 -8.69 -19.02 -26.63
CA THR A 562 -7.30 -18.86 -27.15
C THR A 562 -6.36 -18.18 -26.15
N TRP A 563 -6.89 -17.41 -25.22
CA TRP A 563 -6.12 -16.81 -24.15
C TRP A 563 -5.44 -17.82 -23.20
N MET A 564 -5.90 -19.07 -23.17
CA MET A 564 -5.24 -20.14 -22.38
C MET A 564 -3.80 -20.40 -22.83
N ILE A 565 -3.45 -20.11 -24.08
CA ILE A 565 -2.08 -20.22 -24.61
C ILE A 565 -1.11 -19.27 -23.88
N TRP A 566 -1.61 -18.18 -23.27
CA TRP A 566 -0.75 -17.22 -22.60
C TRP A 566 0.00 -17.82 -21.40
N ASP A 567 -0.63 -18.75 -20.69
CA ASP A 567 -0.03 -19.39 -19.53
C ASP A 567 1.23 -20.19 -19.91
N ASP A 568 1.22 -20.76 -21.13
CA ASP A 568 2.34 -21.53 -21.69
C ASP A 568 3.31 -20.65 -22.49
N SER A 569 3.04 -19.35 -22.64
CA SER A 569 3.76 -18.46 -23.58
C SER A 569 5.27 -18.41 -23.36
N LEU A 570 5.73 -18.40 -22.09
CA LEU A 570 7.18 -18.33 -21.80
C LEU A 570 7.91 -19.58 -22.23
N GLU A 571 7.27 -20.74 -22.14
CA GLU A 571 7.78 -22.02 -22.61
C GLU A 571 7.72 -22.07 -24.14
N LEU A 572 6.57 -21.74 -24.73
CA LEU A 572 6.35 -21.77 -26.18
C LEU A 572 7.29 -20.81 -26.95
N MET A 573 7.64 -19.67 -26.39
CA MET A 573 8.60 -18.73 -26.99
C MET A 573 10.02 -19.30 -27.15
N GLN A 574 10.35 -20.43 -26.53
CA GLN A 574 11.68 -21.05 -26.60
C GLN A 574 11.82 -21.95 -27.82
N TYR A 575 10.71 -22.46 -28.38
CA TYR A 575 10.75 -23.34 -29.57
C TYR A 575 11.01 -22.55 -30.84
N ASP A 576 11.70 -23.16 -31.80
CA ASP A 576 11.99 -22.54 -33.08
C ASP A 576 10.70 -22.36 -33.89
N GLU A 577 9.85 -23.40 -33.97
CA GLU A 577 8.55 -23.35 -34.65
C GLU A 577 7.50 -24.20 -33.93
N ILE A 578 6.23 -23.79 -34.02
CA ILE A 578 5.09 -24.45 -33.41
C ILE A 578 3.99 -24.56 -34.45
N TYR A 579 3.48 -25.79 -34.64
CA TYR A 579 2.29 -26.05 -35.46
C TYR A 579 1.04 -25.91 -34.62
N PHE A 580 0.20 -24.94 -34.95
CA PHE A 580 -1.07 -24.74 -34.26
C PHE A 580 -2.18 -25.54 -34.92
N ALA A 581 -2.96 -26.30 -34.14
CA ALA A 581 -4.13 -27.04 -34.60
C ALA A 581 -5.33 -26.76 -33.68
N SER A 582 -6.51 -26.62 -34.27
CA SER A 582 -7.73 -26.32 -33.54
C SER A 582 -8.37 -27.61 -33.00
N LEU A 583 -8.78 -27.60 -31.71
CA LEU A 583 -9.61 -28.66 -31.14
C LEU A 583 -11.06 -28.69 -31.67
N ALA A 584 -11.47 -27.71 -32.49
CA ALA A 584 -12.77 -27.75 -33.15
C ALA A 584 -12.80 -28.70 -34.36
N ASP A 585 -11.64 -28.99 -34.96
CA ASP A 585 -11.47 -29.94 -36.06
C ASP A 585 -10.23 -30.81 -35.86
N VAL A 586 -10.39 -31.87 -35.09
CA VAL A 586 -9.33 -32.82 -34.80
C VAL A 586 -9.27 -33.87 -35.93
N SER A 587 -8.60 -33.52 -37.03
CA SER A 587 -8.28 -34.45 -38.11
C SER A 587 -6.78 -34.70 -38.16
N THR A 588 -6.35 -35.75 -38.89
CA THR A 588 -4.95 -36.13 -39.06
C THR A 588 -4.07 -34.93 -39.40
N VAL A 589 -2.96 -34.79 -38.70
CA VAL A 589 -1.99 -33.71 -38.93
C VAL A 589 -1.12 -34.08 -40.14
N GLU A 590 -1.56 -33.67 -41.32
CA GLU A 590 -0.85 -33.92 -42.57
C GLU A 590 0.22 -32.85 -42.80
N ASP A 591 1.44 -33.08 -42.32
CA ASP A 591 2.59 -32.20 -42.48
C ASP A 591 3.88 -33.00 -42.69
N ASP A 592 4.71 -32.57 -43.61
CA ASP A 592 5.95 -33.30 -43.97
C ASP A 592 7.01 -33.28 -42.86
N THR A 593 7.10 -32.19 -42.08
CA THR A 593 8.01 -32.08 -40.93
C THR A 593 7.60 -33.07 -39.84
N ILE A 594 6.31 -33.14 -39.53
CA ILE A 594 5.76 -34.09 -38.55
C ILE A 594 5.90 -35.52 -39.03
N ARG A 595 5.65 -35.78 -40.33
CA ARG A 595 5.82 -37.10 -40.96
C ARG A 595 7.25 -37.62 -40.93
N GLN A 596 8.26 -36.75 -40.97
CA GLN A 596 9.67 -37.11 -40.97
C GLN A 596 10.27 -37.13 -39.56
N ALA A 597 9.59 -36.62 -38.57
CA ALA A 597 10.10 -36.51 -37.22
C ALA A 597 10.19 -37.87 -36.51
N ASP A 598 11.28 -38.11 -35.79
CA ASP A 598 11.40 -39.24 -34.86
C ASP A 598 10.64 -39.00 -33.55
N GLN A 599 10.52 -37.75 -33.16
CA GLN A 599 9.85 -37.31 -31.94
C GLN A 599 9.09 -35.99 -32.17
N VAL A 600 7.88 -35.89 -31.64
CA VAL A 600 7.05 -34.69 -31.68
C VAL A 600 6.56 -34.38 -30.27
N LEU A 601 6.69 -33.12 -29.84
CA LEU A 601 6.08 -32.62 -28.60
C LEU A 601 4.66 -32.15 -28.91
N VAL A 602 3.72 -32.57 -28.09
CA VAL A 602 2.30 -32.26 -28.32
C VAL A 602 1.71 -31.63 -27.08
N TYR A 603 1.31 -30.35 -27.18
CA TYR A 603 0.55 -29.64 -26.18
C TYR A 603 -0.94 -29.77 -26.52
N VAL A 604 -1.76 -30.18 -25.57
CA VAL A 604 -3.20 -30.31 -25.77
C VAL A 604 -3.92 -29.51 -24.69
N SER A 605 -4.67 -28.46 -25.08
CA SER A 605 -5.56 -27.76 -24.15
C SER A 605 -6.52 -28.77 -23.52
N ARG A 606 -6.73 -28.69 -22.20
CA ARG A 606 -7.56 -29.66 -21.45
C ARG A 606 -9.01 -29.61 -21.92
N MET A 607 -9.38 -30.61 -22.73
CA MET A 607 -10.71 -30.87 -23.24
C MET A 607 -10.92 -32.37 -23.38
N GLU A 608 -12.15 -32.78 -23.73
CA GLU A 608 -12.52 -34.19 -23.92
C GLU A 608 -11.79 -34.87 -25.10
N GLN A 609 -11.28 -34.07 -26.08
CA GLN A 609 -10.66 -34.57 -27.31
C GLN A 609 -9.16 -34.88 -27.19
N THR A 610 -8.58 -35.03 -26.00
CA THR A 610 -7.14 -35.23 -25.82
C THR A 610 -6.63 -36.50 -26.56
N GLU A 611 -7.33 -37.62 -26.44
CA GLU A 611 -6.94 -38.87 -27.10
C GLU A 611 -7.02 -38.72 -28.61
N GLU A 612 -8.06 -38.08 -29.14
CA GLU A 612 -8.23 -37.83 -30.57
C GLU A 612 -7.12 -36.94 -31.14
N ALA A 613 -6.73 -35.87 -30.39
CA ALA A 613 -5.63 -35.00 -30.77
C ALA A 613 -4.28 -35.72 -30.84
N LEU A 614 -3.99 -36.54 -29.85
CA LEU A 614 -2.76 -37.36 -29.85
C LEU A 614 -2.75 -38.38 -31.01
N GLN A 615 -3.90 -39.01 -31.28
CA GLN A 615 -4.02 -39.96 -32.40
C GLN A 615 -3.85 -39.25 -33.75
N ALA A 616 -4.38 -38.02 -33.91
CA ALA A 616 -4.22 -37.24 -35.13
C ALA A 616 -2.75 -36.93 -35.47
N VAL A 617 -1.91 -36.70 -34.48
CA VAL A 617 -0.45 -36.55 -34.68
C VAL A 617 0.23 -37.88 -34.96
N ALA A 618 -0.18 -38.93 -34.25
CA ALA A 618 0.36 -40.27 -34.46
C ALA A 618 0.10 -40.78 -35.90
N ASP A 619 -1.10 -40.57 -36.40
CA ASP A 619 -1.49 -40.91 -37.78
C ASP A 619 -0.69 -40.08 -38.81
N GLY A 620 -0.45 -38.78 -38.51
CA GLY A 620 0.40 -37.90 -39.32
C GLY A 620 1.85 -38.33 -39.38
N MET A 621 2.42 -38.81 -38.26
CA MET A 621 3.78 -39.38 -38.22
C MET A 621 3.90 -40.67 -39.04
N GLY A 622 2.84 -41.46 -39.09
CA GLY A 622 2.82 -42.77 -39.77
C GLY A 622 3.73 -43.78 -39.09
N GLY A 623 3.25 -45.02 -38.95
CA GLY A 623 4.00 -46.10 -38.31
C GLY A 623 3.63 -46.32 -36.84
N ASP A 624 4.41 -47.17 -36.18
CA ASP A 624 4.18 -47.52 -34.76
C ASP A 624 4.85 -46.52 -33.84
N VAL A 625 4.06 -45.83 -33.01
CA VAL A 625 4.54 -44.77 -32.10
C VAL A 625 4.28 -45.13 -30.64
N LYS A 626 5.06 -44.56 -29.73
CA LYS A 626 4.85 -44.55 -28.29
C LYS A 626 4.41 -43.14 -27.88
N MET A 627 3.33 -43.03 -27.13
CA MET A 627 2.84 -41.77 -26.52
C MET A 627 3.16 -41.78 -25.03
N GLU A 628 3.69 -40.67 -24.52
CA GLU A 628 4.05 -40.55 -23.13
C GLU A 628 3.69 -39.14 -22.63
N LYS A 629 2.90 -39.04 -21.53
CA LYS A 629 2.61 -37.77 -20.88
C LYS A 629 3.85 -37.29 -20.14
N ILE A 630 4.40 -36.14 -20.53
CA ILE A 630 5.61 -35.55 -19.93
C ILE A 630 5.26 -34.69 -18.74
N ARG A 631 4.22 -33.83 -18.88
CA ARG A 631 3.87 -32.87 -17.86
C ARG A 631 2.40 -32.49 -17.93
N GLU A 632 1.87 -32.14 -16.77
CA GLU A 632 0.57 -31.49 -16.59
C GLU A 632 0.77 -30.00 -16.31
N LEU A 633 0.24 -29.11 -17.16
CA LEU A 633 0.27 -27.67 -17.03
C LEU A 633 -1.10 -27.16 -16.55
N LEU A 634 -1.27 -25.86 -16.34
CA LEU A 634 -2.51 -25.33 -15.78
C LEU A 634 -3.71 -25.54 -16.72
N TYR A 635 -3.56 -25.22 -18.00
CA TYR A 635 -4.62 -25.29 -19.01
C TYR A 635 -4.36 -26.29 -20.12
N CYS A 636 -3.20 -26.92 -20.17
CA CYS A 636 -2.88 -27.95 -21.16
C CYS A 636 -2.07 -29.09 -20.53
N ASP A 637 -1.93 -30.17 -21.30
CA ASP A 637 -1.05 -31.28 -20.98
C ASP A 637 -0.01 -31.42 -22.08
N LEU A 638 1.23 -31.70 -21.70
CA LEU A 638 2.36 -31.96 -22.63
C LEU A 638 2.64 -33.44 -22.78
N TYR A 639 2.69 -33.89 -24.00
CA TYR A 639 3.00 -35.26 -24.39
C TYR A 639 4.23 -35.33 -25.33
N LEU A 640 4.92 -36.45 -25.29
CA LEU A 640 5.91 -36.82 -26.27
C LEU A 640 5.37 -37.98 -27.08
N ILE A 641 5.34 -37.86 -28.41
CA ILE A 641 5.06 -38.93 -29.36
C ILE A 641 6.39 -39.28 -30.04
N ALA A 642 6.81 -40.53 -29.95
CA ALA A 642 8.07 -40.99 -30.49
C ALA A 642 7.88 -42.26 -31.32
N ARG A 643 8.61 -42.41 -32.45
CA ARG A 643 8.65 -43.65 -33.21
C ARG A 643 9.25 -44.76 -32.35
N LYS A 644 8.70 -45.98 -32.49
CA LYS A 644 9.26 -47.15 -31.82
C LYS A 644 10.50 -47.70 -32.50
#